data_97dbcf540d32000e476719765a8477fe
#
_entry.id   97dbcf540d32000e476719765a8477fe
#
_cell.length_a   1.000
_cell.length_b   1.000
_cell.length_c   1.000
_cell.angle_alpha   90.00
_cell.angle_beta   90.00
_cell.angle_gamma   90.00
#
_symmetry.space_group_name_H-M   'P 1'
#
loop_
_entity.id
_entity.type
_entity.pdbx_description
1 polymer ?
#
loop_
_entity_poly.entity_id
_entity_poly.type
_entity_poly.pdbx_seq_one_letter_code
_entity_poly.pdbx_strand_id
1 'polypeptide(L)'
;MKYLNLKKITAVVLSIGMVFSSSAVTGFAADNSKKIATIPNSYINKVADDIDDKYFYDGTYVDDWGHTRKGRQLGATYTKQSTEFLLWAPAATYVKVNIYATGDDNDSNARDIGTYALEKMLVNGEWNGLWIITLVSDCGGLYYDYTITTTDITHIGSDRTTQYKIQDPYSVAVSKDGKRSYITDTSSVSPEGWDSDRHVYVDSTKANTVYKISVKDFSSDTASGMTAGGKYSAFTEKGAKVNSAGELVSGIDYLKELGVTTVQLAPFADFDGDSEYEILNYNVPEASYASNPSDSKTVIKECKEMIQALHNAGFSVVMEMPYTHASEGNPLEKSVPWFYYRLNTDATRYTTNTGYDNELATERKMYRSYMVNSMKYWAEEYHVDGFSLDLIDCVNVKYKGSSHVYKWLDEIKTSLAKEDANLVIWGDNYTKEERQNKTSSYDEIIGSTGGTYGERNEKAVKIYKQKAAMKYAKPGTLFMDGGEEMCNSVEGRTLADSSYVEWKDSAEYADVVSYYRGLMEIRKAFSPLAKSQTIKNSEAYVLAGTKDGEWNTMAVLNNESDVSKEITIPVQGRAATDWVVIANGESAGVVSLGEVAGSVITVPAYTTMILVDKESFDDVAVTSGKGKVIVNYVIKDSEQKLRESITLQGTSGTNYAVPDIKIPSGYTFLSKTGDEKGVYTSETQTVTYYYNAINPDTVVDGIKNNGVYCEKAQFKVTSSDYTQVMAGNKTLTHDVDGIYTVSAADGTQTITLTDNEGYSIYLSVTVNANHTMDNSDCTKESICSVCRKIFLAQANHKFSDTWTKDDTYHWKVCENDGCTVTTTKTKHSGTD
;
A
#
# COMPACT_ATOMS: atom_id res chain seq x y z
N MET A 1 12.18 5.68 -7.14
CA MET A 1 12.49 7.03 -7.70
C MET A 1 11.27 7.94 -7.86
N LYS A 2 10.09 7.47 -8.29
CA LYS A 2 8.87 8.32 -8.36
C LYS A 2 8.29 8.66 -6.98
N TYR A 3 8.34 7.76 -6.01
CA TYR A 3 7.89 8.02 -4.63
C TYR A 3 8.73 9.09 -3.91
N LEU A 4 10.06 9.07 -4.12
CA LEU A 4 10.91 10.16 -3.63
C LEU A 4 10.56 11.52 -4.26
N ASN A 5 10.11 11.51 -5.52
CA ASN A 5 9.67 12.74 -6.19
C ASN A 5 8.28 13.22 -5.72
N LEU A 6 7.38 12.30 -5.32
CA LEU A 6 6.09 12.71 -4.74
C LEU A 6 6.27 13.30 -3.33
N LYS A 7 7.07 12.64 -2.46
CA LYS A 7 7.41 13.21 -1.14
C LYS A 7 8.12 14.58 -1.28
N LYS A 8 9.03 14.74 -2.26
CA LYS A 8 9.67 16.03 -2.56
C LYS A 8 8.70 17.09 -3.10
N ILE A 9 7.73 16.71 -3.92
CA ILE A 9 6.71 17.64 -4.41
C ILE A 9 5.77 18.05 -3.28
N THR A 10 5.44 17.15 -2.36
CA THR A 10 4.56 17.44 -1.21
C THR A 10 5.25 18.34 -0.20
N ALA A 11 6.52 18.11 0.12
CA ALA A 11 7.30 18.99 0.97
C ALA A 11 7.44 20.42 0.40
N VAL A 12 7.63 20.52 -0.93
CA VAL A 12 7.69 21.82 -1.61
C VAL A 12 6.33 22.54 -1.61
N VAL A 13 5.22 21.80 -1.72
CA VAL A 13 3.87 22.41 -1.66
C VAL A 13 3.52 22.82 -0.23
N LEU A 14 3.90 22.05 0.79
CA LEU A 14 3.71 22.43 2.20
C LEU A 14 4.57 23.66 2.58
N SER A 15 5.83 23.73 2.14
CA SER A 15 6.67 24.90 2.37
C SER A 15 6.16 26.16 1.63
N ILE A 16 5.55 26.01 0.46
CA ILE A 16 4.91 27.15 -0.26
C ILE A 16 3.58 27.54 0.43
N GLY A 17 2.83 26.59 0.97
CA GLY A 17 1.58 26.86 1.72
C GLY A 17 1.83 27.63 3.02
N MET A 18 2.88 27.30 3.76
CA MET A 18 3.25 28.03 4.99
C MET A 18 3.79 29.44 4.71
N VAL A 19 4.43 29.69 3.58
CA VAL A 19 4.91 31.05 3.22
C VAL A 19 3.75 32.00 2.90
N PHE A 20 2.56 31.50 2.52
CA PHE A 20 1.39 32.36 2.25
C PHE A 20 0.47 32.61 3.44
N SER A 21 0.62 31.87 4.55
CA SER A 21 -0.17 32.11 5.76
C SER A 21 0.48 33.05 6.80
N SER A 22 1.77 33.40 6.64
CA SER A 22 2.51 34.26 7.56
C SER A 22 2.57 35.74 7.18
N SER A 23 1.84 36.20 6.16
CA SER A 23 1.85 37.59 5.70
C SER A 23 0.83 38.51 6.38
N ALA A 24 0.46 38.23 7.61
CA ALA A 24 -0.36 39.16 8.39
C ALA A 24 0.16 39.32 9.82
N VAL A 25 1.40 39.72 9.99
CA VAL A 25 1.83 40.43 11.21
C VAL A 25 2.66 41.64 10.81
N THR A 26 2.08 42.74 11.12
CA THR A 26 2.49 44.12 11.00
C THR A 26 3.90 44.41 11.48
N GLY A 27 4.49 45.28 10.70
CA GLY A 27 5.70 46.04 10.91
C GLY A 27 6.25 46.19 12.31
N PHE A 28 7.42 45.62 12.50
CA PHE A 28 8.38 46.19 13.42
C PHE A 28 9.47 46.87 12.60
N ALA A 29 9.70 48.12 12.94
CA ALA A 29 10.72 48.96 12.36
C ALA A 29 12.07 48.22 12.39
N ALA A 30 12.78 48.18 11.26
CA ALA A 30 14.15 47.73 11.19
C ALA A 30 15.01 48.63 12.11
N ASP A 31 15.34 48.13 13.25
CA ASP A 31 16.40 48.68 14.09
C ASP A 31 17.72 48.31 13.42
N ASN A 32 18.51 49.33 13.02
CA ASN A 32 19.86 49.22 12.51
C ASN A 32 20.87 48.84 13.61
N SER A 33 20.54 47.91 14.50
CA SER A 33 21.46 47.36 15.46
C SER A 33 22.37 46.34 14.76
N LYS A 34 23.65 46.54 14.93
CA LYS A 34 24.83 45.79 14.48
C LYS A 34 24.51 44.36 14.06
N LYS A 35 24.73 43.96 12.80
CA LYS A 35 24.75 42.57 12.37
C LYS A 35 25.62 41.76 13.32
N ILE A 36 25.03 40.91 14.13
CA ILE A 36 25.74 39.94 14.96
C ILE A 36 26.44 39.00 14.00
N ALA A 37 27.78 38.93 14.09
CA ALA A 37 28.56 38.05 13.21
C ALA A 37 28.28 36.57 13.62
N THR A 38 27.81 35.77 12.70
CA THR A 38 27.62 34.31 12.89
C THR A 38 28.99 33.62 12.92
N ILE A 39 29.13 32.64 13.79
CA ILE A 39 30.33 31.80 13.85
C ILE A 39 30.23 30.75 12.73
N PRO A 40 31.33 30.47 11.98
CA PRO A 40 31.31 29.49 10.92
C PRO A 40 30.94 28.07 11.45
N ASN A 41 30.16 27.32 10.68
CA ASN A 41 29.78 25.92 10.98
C ASN A 41 31.00 25.02 11.28
N SER A 42 32.16 25.24 10.62
CA SER A 42 33.41 24.52 10.90
C SER A 42 33.90 24.67 12.34
N TYR A 43 33.69 25.83 12.96
CA TYR A 43 34.02 26.06 14.34
C TYR A 43 33.05 25.34 15.29
N ILE A 44 31.75 25.44 15.01
CA ILE A 44 30.68 24.79 15.78
C ILE A 44 30.85 23.27 15.75
N ASN A 45 31.08 22.70 14.58
CA ASN A 45 31.35 21.26 14.44
C ASN A 45 32.59 20.83 15.21
N LYS A 46 33.68 21.64 15.24
CA LYS A 46 34.86 21.35 16.01
C LYS A 46 34.57 21.35 17.52
N VAL A 47 33.80 22.31 17.99
CA VAL A 47 33.40 22.36 19.41
C VAL A 47 32.51 21.18 19.76
N ALA A 48 31.60 20.80 18.88
CA ALA A 48 30.76 19.62 19.08
C ALA A 48 31.57 18.32 19.09
N ASP A 49 32.59 18.18 18.23
CA ASP A 49 33.51 17.05 18.27
C ASP A 49 34.33 17.00 19.58
N ASP A 50 34.83 18.16 20.02
CA ASP A 50 35.58 18.28 21.28
C ASP A 50 34.68 17.89 22.48
N ILE A 51 33.38 18.23 22.43
CA ILE A 51 32.39 17.82 23.44
C ILE A 51 32.13 16.32 23.39
N ASP A 52 31.89 15.76 22.17
CA ASP A 52 31.64 14.35 21.99
C ASP A 52 32.81 13.47 22.43
N ASP A 53 34.04 13.91 22.17
CA ASP A 53 35.21 13.18 22.60
C ASP A 53 35.47 13.29 24.10
N LYS A 54 35.25 14.47 24.71
CA LYS A 54 35.57 14.72 26.11
C LYS A 54 34.49 14.27 27.08
N TYR A 55 33.21 14.41 26.69
CA TYR A 55 32.08 14.24 27.60
C TYR A 55 31.17 13.05 27.19
N PHE A 56 31.64 12.19 26.28
CA PHE A 56 30.89 10.99 25.90
C PHE A 56 30.51 10.13 27.12
N TYR A 57 29.25 9.72 27.17
CA TYR A 57 28.73 8.87 28.24
C TYR A 57 27.66 7.89 27.67
N ASP A 58 27.98 6.62 27.77
CA ASP A 58 27.12 5.51 27.29
C ASP A 58 26.48 4.70 28.43
N GLY A 59 26.43 5.26 29.63
CA GLY A 59 25.95 4.54 30.83
C GLY A 59 27.03 3.66 31.48
N THR A 60 28.28 3.75 31.03
CA THR A 60 29.42 3.05 31.67
C THR A 60 30.49 4.03 32.12
N TYR A 61 31.39 3.57 32.97
CA TYR A 61 32.58 4.27 33.33
C TYR A 61 33.72 3.29 33.58
N VAL A 62 34.95 3.74 33.47
CA VAL A 62 36.15 2.96 33.81
C VAL A 62 36.55 3.29 35.25
N ASP A 63 36.67 2.26 36.11
CA ASP A 63 37.12 2.44 37.49
C ASP A 63 38.64 2.66 37.57
N ASP A 64 39.14 2.97 38.78
CA ASP A 64 40.57 3.25 39.04
C ASP A 64 41.49 2.05 38.75
N TRP A 65 40.92 0.85 38.56
CA TRP A 65 41.67 -0.36 38.20
C TRP A 65 41.57 -0.71 36.72
N GLY A 66 40.91 0.17 35.91
CA GLY A 66 40.76 -0.04 34.46
C GLY A 66 39.63 -0.96 34.06
N HIS A 67 38.70 -1.32 34.96
CA HIS A 67 37.55 -2.12 34.65
C HIS A 67 36.37 -1.23 34.21
N THR A 68 35.71 -1.61 33.13
CA THR A 68 34.45 -0.99 32.75
C THR A 68 33.35 -1.41 33.73
N ARG A 69 32.64 -0.44 34.29
CA ARG A 69 31.53 -0.62 35.23
C ARG A 69 30.25 -0.05 34.65
N LYS A 70 29.13 -0.62 35.05
CA LYS A 70 27.81 -0.01 34.78
C LYS A 70 27.70 1.28 35.60
N GLY A 71 27.46 2.38 34.94
CA GLY A 71 27.17 3.69 35.53
C GLY A 71 25.68 3.87 35.79
N ARG A 72 25.29 5.12 36.05
CA ARG A 72 23.91 5.54 36.23
C ARG A 72 23.25 5.73 34.86
N GLN A 73 21.96 5.46 34.78
CA GLN A 73 21.19 5.69 33.52
C GLN A 73 20.81 7.17 33.44
N LEU A 74 20.84 7.72 32.22
CA LEU A 74 20.30 9.05 31.93
C LEU A 74 18.77 9.05 32.03
N GLY A 75 18.23 10.20 32.45
CA GLY A 75 16.81 10.34 32.71
C GLY A 75 16.45 10.26 34.18
N ALA A 76 15.17 10.08 34.49
CA ALA A 76 14.65 9.91 35.84
C ALA A 76 14.63 8.44 36.25
N THR A 77 15.35 8.11 37.33
CA THR A 77 15.26 6.77 37.97
C THR A 77 14.39 6.86 39.22
N TYR A 78 13.22 6.32 39.15
CA TYR A 78 12.23 6.43 40.22
C TYR A 78 12.15 5.17 41.08
N THR A 79 12.04 5.39 42.36
CA THR A 79 11.59 4.44 43.37
C THR A 79 10.62 5.15 44.32
N LYS A 80 9.84 4.39 45.13
CA LYS A 80 8.95 5.00 46.14
C LYS A 80 9.73 5.78 47.23
N GLN A 81 11.01 5.55 47.38
CA GLN A 81 11.85 6.19 48.38
C GLN A 81 12.56 7.43 47.86
N SER A 82 12.84 7.46 46.55
CA SER A 82 13.60 8.56 45.94
C SER A 82 13.44 8.57 44.43
N THR A 83 13.67 9.74 43.85
CA THR A 83 13.81 9.91 42.41
C THR A 83 15.15 10.57 42.13
N GLU A 84 15.98 9.92 41.33
CA GLU A 84 17.21 10.45 40.80
C GLU A 84 17.00 11.02 39.41
N PHE A 85 17.44 12.24 39.18
CA PHE A 85 17.42 12.90 37.87
C PHE A 85 18.85 13.03 37.37
N LEU A 86 19.18 12.48 36.23
CA LEU A 86 20.48 12.52 35.60
C LEU A 86 20.41 13.06 34.20
N LEU A 87 20.97 14.23 33.94
CA LEU A 87 20.95 14.88 32.65
C LEU A 87 22.37 15.06 32.10
N TRP A 88 22.58 14.70 30.83
CA TRP A 88 23.79 15.05 30.11
C TRP A 88 23.60 16.40 29.39
N ALA A 89 24.29 17.42 29.86
CA ALA A 89 24.23 18.77 29.33
C ALA A 89 25.59 19.48 29.50
N PRO A 90 26.63 19.07 28.75
CA PRO A 90 28.01 19.57 28.92
C PRO A 90 28.17 21.06 28.58
N ALA A 91 27.27 21.64 27.78
CA ALA A 91 27.27 23.08 27.49
C ALA A 91 26.58 23.92 28.57
N ALA A 92 25.85 23.27 29.49
CA ALA A 92 25.13 23.98 30.56
C ALA A 92 26.05 24.58 31.60
N THR A 93 25.70 25.78 32.01
CA THR A 93 26.35 26.46 33.16
C THR A 93 25.56 26.29 34.45
N TYR A 94 24.26 26.01 34.33
CA TYR A 94 23.32 25.75 35.41
C TYR A 94 22.14 24.96 34.96
N VAL A 95 21.68 23.99 35.77
CA VAL A 95 20.52 23.13 35.50
C VAL A 95 19.65 23.06 36.74
N LYS A 96 18.35 23.13 36.53
CA LYS A 96 17.30 22.88 37.53
C LYS A 96 16.30 21.87 37.02
N VAL A 97 15.74 21.06 37.91
CA VAL A 97 14.52 20.29 37.69
C VAL A 97 13.34 21.00 38.33
N ASN A 98 12.27 21.16 37.61
CA ASN A 98 11.01 21.73 38.10
C ASN A 98 10.00 20.57 38.22
N ILE A 99 9.32 20.48 39.33
CA ILE A 99 8.36 19.40 39.66
C ILE A 99 6.95 19.99 39.72
N TYR A 100 5.98 19.34 39.08
CA TYR A 100 4.61 19.78 38.96
C TYR A 100 3.62 18.69 39.38
N ALA A 101 2.44 19.12 39.89
CA ALA A 101 1.39 18.21 40.25
C ALA A 101 0.66 17.62 39.01
N THR A 102 0.64 18.37 37.90
CA THR A 102 -0.09 18.02 36.67
C THR A 102 0.76 18.24 35.42
N GLY A 103 0.37 17.60 34.32
CA GLY A 103 1.04 17.77 33.03
C GLY A 103 0.66 19.06 32.29
N ASP A 104 -0.44 19.73 32.67
CA ASP A 104 -0.95 20.93 32.02
C ASP A 104 -1.16 22.03 33.06
N ASP A 105 -0.69 23.27 32.77
CA ASP A 105 -0.88 24.45 33.62
C ASP A 105 -2.34 24.92 33.66
N ASN A 106 -3.18 24.52 32.71
CA ASN A 106 -4.59 24.79 32.66
C ASN A 106 -5.46 23.83 33.48
N ASP A 107 -4.85 22.74 34.03
CA ASP A 107 -5.58 21.82 34.90
C ASP A 107 -6.01 22.54 36.19
N SER A 108 -7.19 22.24 36.69
CA SER A 108 -7.73 22.83 37.94
C SER A 108 -6.87 22.53 39.17
N ASN A 109 -6.06 21.47 39.12
CA ASN A 109 -5.12 21.09 40.19
C ASN A 109 -3.67 21.47 39.88
N ALA A 110 -3.45 22.26 38.82
CA ALA A 110 -2.10 22.67 38.42
C ALA A 110 -1.43 23.44 39.55
N ARG A 111 -0.26 23.03 39.92
CA ARG A 111 0.59 23.71 40.91
C ARG A 111 2.05 23.26 40.75
N ASP A 112 2.94 24.18 41.03
CA ASP A 112 4.35 23.88 41.21
C ASP A 112 4.57 23.18 42.54
N ILE A 113 5.30 22.07 42.54
CA ILE A 113 5.70 21.35 43.76
C ILE A 113 7.01 21.87 44.25
N GLY A 114 7.95 22.16 43.35
CA GLY A 114 9.26 22.74 43.68
C GLY A 114 10.21 22.77 42.51
N THR A 115 11.27 23.57 42.70
CA THR A 115 12.36 23.70 41.72
C THR A 115 13.67 23.42 42.44
N TYR A 116 14.49 22.52 41.91
CA TYR A 116 15.71 22.05 42.59
C TYR A 116 16.90 22.15 41.63
N ALA A 117 18.03 22.69 42.13
CA ALA A 117 19.26 22.78 41.35
C ALA A 117 19.97 21.42 41.29
N LEU A 118 20.42 21.04 40.10
CA LEU A 118 21.27 19.87 39.91
C LEU A 118 22.74 20.26 40.18
N GLU A 119 23.51 19.30 40.65
CA GLU A 119 24.96 19.41 40.85
C GLU A 119 25.72 18.69 39.72
N LYS A 120 26.94 19.10 39.45
CA LYS A 120 27.84 18.42 38.51
C LYS A 120 28.25 17.06 39.08
N MET A 121 27.91 15.99 38.36
CA MET A 121 28.34 14.65 38.74
C MET A 121 29.77 14.42 38.27
N LEU A 122 30.66 14.04 39.21
CA LEU A 122 32.01 13.65 38.90
C LEU A 122 32.11 12.13 38.74
N VAL A 123 32.81 11.70 37.70
CA VAL A 123 33.18 10.30 37.46
C VAL A 123 34.70 10.22 37.55
N ASN A 124 35.23 9.43 38.48
CA ASN A 124 36.67 9.36 38.81
C ASN A 124 37.32 10.73 39.04
N GLY A 125 36.59 11.64 39.72
CA GLY A 125 37.07 12.97 40.04
C GLY A 125 36.98 14.00 38.92
N GLU A 126 36.53 13.63 37.72
CA GLU A 126 36.36 14.53 36.59
C GLU A 126 34.89 14.68 36.22
N TRP A 127 34.52 15.88 35.79
CA TRP A 127 33.18 16.12 35.27
C TRP A 127 33.09 15.74 33.80
N ASN A 128 32.13 14.87 33.48
CA ASN A 128 31.86 14.34 32.12
C ASN A 128 30.57 14.86 31.49
N GLY A 129 30.14 16.08 31.82
CA GLY A 129 28.95 16.70 31.26
C GLY A 129 27.65 16.34 31.97
N LEU A 130 27.72 15.52 33.04
CA LEU A 130 26.52 15.04 33.76
C LEU A 130 26.12 16.01 34.89
N TRP A 131 24.79 16.16 35.01
CA TRP A 131 24.15 16.92 36.11
C TRP A 131 23.19 15.98 36.84
N ILE A 132 23.25 15.99 38.17
CA ILE A 132 22.53 15.06 39.03
C ILE A 132 21.82 15.73 40.20
N ILE A 133 20.66 15.22 40.59
CA ILE A 133 20.04 15.42 41.90
C ILE A 133 19.23 14.18 42.27
N THR A 134 19.20 13.86 43.55
CA THR A 134 18.32 12.84 44.12
C THR A 134 17.36 13.49 45.11
N LEU A 135 16.06 13.44 44.79
CA LEU A 135 14.98 13.86 45.69
C LEU A 135 14.56 12.66 46.55
N VAL A 136 14.78 12.74 47.86
CA VAL A 136 14.40 11.68 48.82
C VAL A 136 12.93 11.85 49.19
N SER A 137 12.09 11.47 48.26
CA SER A 137 10.63 11.54 48.35
C SER A 137 9.99 10.64 47.32
N ASP A 138 8.76 10.20 47.56
CA ASP A 138 7.95 9.57 46.54
C ASP A 138 7.45 10.64 45.56
N CYS A 139 8.07 10.70 44.39
CA CYS A 139 7.70 11.60 43.31
C CYS A 139 6.83 10.88 42.21
N GLY A 140 6.45 9.62 42.40
CA GLY A 140 5.63 8.88 41.44
C GLY A 140 4.29 9.57 41.18
N GLY A 141 3.96 9.74 39.91
CA GLY A 141 2.74 10.42 39.51
C GLY A 141 2.85 11.93 39.36
N LEU A 142 4.02 12.52 39.64
CA LEU A 142 4.31 13.93 39.38
C LEU A 142 4.90 14.10 37.98
N TYR A 143 4.88 15.34 37.51
CA TYR A 143 5.47 15.74 36.26
C TYR A 143 6.71 16.62 36.50
N TYR A 144 7.61 16.62 35.50
CA TYR A 144 8.81 17.44 35.60
C TYR A 144 9.30 17.92 34.23
N ASP A 145 10.08 18.98 34.26
CA ASP A 145 10.91 19.44 33.15
C ASP A 145 12.25 19.99 33.70
N TYR A 146 13.17 20.28 32.80
CA TYR A 146 14.41 20.95 33.14
C TYR A 146 14.40 22.41 32.72
N THR A 147 14.97 23.27 33.51
CA THR A 147 15.43 24.59 33.12
C THR A 147 16.95 24.54 32.98
N ILE A 148 17.44 24.70 31.76
CA ILE A 148 18.85 24.65 31.41
C ILE A 148 19.33 26.06 31.07
N THR A 149 20.39 26.54 31.75
CA THR A 149 21.10 27.75 31.40
C THR A 149 22.37 27.39 30.63
N THR A 150 22.47 27.78 29.37
CA THR A 150 23.57 27.39 28.49
C THR A 150 24.16 28.59 27.77
N THR A 151 25.34 28.41 27.19
CA THR A 151 25.95 29.39 26.31
C THR A 151 25.75 29.02 24.86
N ASP A 152 25.11 29.91 24.12
CA ASP A 152 24.99 29.78 22.67
C ASP A 152 26.32 30.18 22.00
N ILE A 153 26.91 29.23 21.27
CA ILE A 153 28.20 29.46 20.56
C ILE A 153 28.00 29.80 19.09
N THR A 154 26.75 29.85 18.59
CA THR A 154 26.47 30.14 17.18
C THR A 154 26.61 31.62 16.81
N HIS A 155 26.70 32.50 17.80
CA HIS A 155 26.79 33.96 17.61
C HIS A 155 27.97 34.59 18.35
N ILE A 156 28.57 35.59 17.73
CA ILE A 156 29.57 36.44 18.36
C ILE A 156 28.84 37.68 18.89
N GLY A 157 28.76 37.82 20.21
CA GLY A 157 28.07 38.93 20.84
C GLY A 157 28.10 38.90 22.36
N SER A 158 27.55 39.89 23.00
CA SER A 158 27.71 40.19 24.41
C SER A 158 26.97 39.31 25.39
N ASP A 159 25.83 38.79 25.04
CA ASP A 159 25.07 37.92 25.92
C ASP A 159 24.68 36.66 25.14
N ARG A 160 25.45 35.60 25.36
CA ARG A 160 25.22 34.28 24.77
C ARG A 160 24.57 33.28 25.74
N THR A 161 24.21 33.77 26.92
CA THR A 161 23.56 32.95 27.92
C THR A 161 22.05 32.90 27.66
N THR A 162 21.52 31.72 27.48
CA THR A 162 20.11 31.48 27.22
C THR A 162 19.55 30.45 28.19
N GLN A 163 18.32 30.62 28.61
CA GLN A 163 17.59 29.61 29.37
C GLN A 163 16.57 28.90 28.47
N TYR A 164 16.61 27.60 28.53
CA TYR A 164 15.63 26.75 27.91
C TYR A 164 14.87 25.94 28.95
N LYS A 165 13.57 25.80 28.76
CA LYS A 165 12.72 24.87 29.49
C LYS A 165 12.43 23.71 28.57
N ILE A 166 12.79 22.48 28.98
CA ILE A 166 12.70 21.28 28.14
C ILE A 166 12.18 20.09 28.95
N GLN A 167 11.45 19.19 28.31
CA GLN A 167 11.22 17.85 28.85
C GLN A 167 12.55 17.06 28.86
N ASP A 168 12.56 15.95 29.57
CA ASP A 168 13.75 15.10 29.64
C ASP A 168 13.96 14.37 28.30
N PRO A 169 15.14 14.49 27.65
CA PRO A 169 15.44 13.71 26.44
C PRO A 169 15.31 12.19 26.61
N TYR A 170 15.44 11.71 27.83
CA TYR A 170 15.33 10.28 28.19
C TYR A 170 14.00 9.96 28.89
N SER A 171 12.98 10.81 28.74
CA SER A 171 11.62 10.52 29.21
C SER A 171 11.11 9.21 28.68
N VAL A 172 10.45 8.44 29.56
CA VAL A 172 9.75 7.19 29.25
C VAL A 172 8.22 7.35 29.31
N ALA A 173 7.76 8.48 29.80
CA ALA A 173 6.38 8.89 29.84
C ALA A 173 6.26 10.41 29.90
N VAL A 174 5.25 10.99 29.32
CA VAL A 174 5.04 12.45 29.23
C VAL A 174 3.58 12.83 29.46
N SER A 175 3.34 14.14 29.62
CA SER A 175 2.01 14.73 29.54
C SER A 175 1.40 14.54 28.15
N LYS A 176 0.11 14.67 28.02
CA LYS A 176 -0.65 14.52 26.75
C LYS A 176 -0.07 15.34 25.59
N ASP A 177 0.50 16.49 25.87
CA ASP A 177 1.10 17.39 24.88
C ASP A 177 2.61 17.17 24.68
N GLY A 178 3.19 16.14 25.30
CA GLY A 178 4.58 15.76 25.18
C GLY A 178 5.58 16.71 25.88
N LYS A 179 5.13 17.79 26.57
CA LYS A 179 6.01 18.88 27.03
C LYS A 179 6.52 18.76 28.45
N ARG A 180 5.94 17.85 29.25
CA ARG A 180 6.41 17.53 30.60
C ARG A 180 6.62 16.05 30.71
N SER A 181 7.75 15.65 31.25
CA SER A 181 8.05 14.27 31.59
C SER A 181 7.23 13.82 32.79
N TYR A 182 6.80 12.56 32.80
CA TYR A 182 6.01 11.97 33.88
C TYR A 182 6.84 10.95 34.65
N ILE A 183 6.81 11.03 35.99
CA ILE A 183 7.60 10.16 36.86
C ILE A 183 6.83 8.88 37.13
N THR A 184 7.30 7.78 36.61
CA THR A 184 6.72 6.45 36.81
C THR A 184 7.77 5.34 36.70
N ASP A 185 7.46 4.20 37.24
CA ASP A 185 8.12 2.92 36.97
C ASP A 185 7.30 2.22 35.90
N THR A 186 7.78 2.19 34.64
CA THR A 186 7.10 1.62 33.50
C THR A 186 6.92 0.11 33.63
N SER A 187 7.83 -0.58 34.33
CA SER A 187 7.71 -2.02 34.57
C SER A 187 6.53 -2.37 35.50
N SER A 188 6.14 -1.42 36.38
CA SER A 188 4.96 -1.55 37.24
C SER A 188 3.62 -1.32 36.48
N VAL A 189 3.68 -0.85 35.25
CA VAL A 189 2.52 -0.55 34.40
C VAL A 189 2.49 -1.53 33.24
N SER A 190 2.25 -2.81 33.56
CA SER A 190 2.23 -3.89 32.56
C SER A 190 0.86 -4.55 32.51
N PRO A 191 0.42 -5.03 31.35
CA PRO A 191 -0.81 -5.81 31.25
C PRO A 191 -0.68 -7.17 31.93
N GLU A 192 -1.82 -7.83 32.15
CA GLU A 192 -1.84 -9.19 32.67
C GLU A 192 -1.07 -10.15 31.73
N GLY A 193 -0.19 -10.96 32.31
CA GLY A 193 0.61 -11.93 31.58
C GLY A 193 1.86 -11.35 30.89
N TRP A 194 2.17 -10.07 31.06
CA TRP A 194 3.34 -9.42 30.45
C TRP A 194 4.65 -10.13 30.83
N ASP A 195 4.83 -10.57 32.06
CA ASP A 195 6.03 -11.30 32.51
C ASP A 195 6.26 -12.63 31.76
N SER A 196 5.23 -13.17 31.14
CA SER A 196 5.28 -14.38 30.32
C SER A 196 5.32 -14.10 28.82
N ASP A 197 5.13 -12.86 28.41
CA ASP A 197 5.30 -12.45 27.02
C ASP A 197 6.76 -12.69 26.56
N ARG A 198 6.94 -13.10 25.34
CA ARG A 198 8.26 -13.41 24.78
C ARG A 198 8.34 -12.86 23.37
N HIS A 199 9.52 -12.41 23.02
CA HIS A 199 9.85 -12.05 21.66
C HIS A 199 9.48 -13.14 20.64
N VAL A 200 8.94 -12.71 19.52
CA VAL A 200 8.68 -13.54 18.35
C VAL A 200 9.69 -13.21 17.26
N TYR A 201 10.89 -13.76 17.40
CA TYR A 201 11.97 -13.45 16.47
C TYR A 201 11.71 -13.98 15.05
N VAL A 202 12.19 -13.25 14.07
CA VAL A 202 12.17 -13.65 12.66
C VAL A 202 13.05 -14.90 12.48
N ASP A 203 12.42 -16.02 12.08
CA ASP A 203 13.12 -17.28 11.79
C ASP A 203 13.77 -17.20 10.39
N SER A 204 15.08 -17.02 10.34
CA SER A 204 15.83 -16.94 9.08
C SER A 204 15.81 -18.22 8.23
N THR A 205 15.24 -19.32 8.77
CA THR A 205 15.06 -20.58 8.03
C THR A 205 13.71 -20.70 7.34
N LYS A 206 12.80 -19.74 7.60
CA LYS A 206 11.48 -19.64 7.01
C LYS A 206 11.34 -18.36 6.20
N ALA A 207 10.47 -18.40 5.20
CA ALA A 207 10.17 -17.19 4.42
C ALA A 207 9.49 -16.16 5.32
N ASN A 208 10.09 -14.98 5.43
CA ASN A 208 9.53 -13.86 6.18
C ASN A 208 8.70 -12.95 5.26
N THR A 209 7.53 -12.58 5.72
CA THR A 209 6.64 -11.63 5.06
C THR A 209 6.23 -10.54 6.05
N VAL A 210 6.60 -9.33 5.73
CA VAL A 210 6.41 -8.13 6.55
C VAL A 210 5.19 -7.36 6.05
N TYR A 211 4.21 -7.15 6.91
CA TYR A 211 3.04 -6.30 6.67
C TYR A 211 3.28 -4.94 7.32
N LYS A 212 3.34 -3.88 6.49
CA LYS A 212 3.62 -2.51 6.95
C LYS A 212 2.31 -1.76 7.14
N ILE A 213 2.08 -1.24 8.34
CA ILE A 213 0.87 -0.49 8.67
C ILE A 213 1.13 0.47 9.84
N SER A 214 0.35 1.56 9.96
CA SER A 214 0.34 2.38 11.17
C SER A 214 -0.71 1.92 12.16
N VAL A 215 -0.56 2.30 13.44
CA VAL A 215 -1.56 2.02 14.47
C VAL A 215 -2.90 2.65 14.11
N LYS A 216 -2.86 3.87 13.60
CA LYS A 216 -4.04 4.63 13.19
C LYS A 216 -4.73 3.98 12.00
N ASP A 217 -3.97 3.69 10.94
CA ASP A 217 -4.52 3.29 9.65
C ASP A 217 -5.13 1.89 9.67
N PHE A 218 -4.63 1.03 10.57
CA PHE A 218 -5.13 -0.34 10.71
C PHE A 218 -6.62 -0.41 11.03
N SER A 219 -7.15 0.53 11.80
CA SER A 219 -8.50 0.44 12.36
C SER A 219 -9.37 1.69 12.16
N SER A 220 -8.86 2.72 11.48
CA SER A 220 -9.61 3.99 11.29
C SER A 220 -10.81 3.87 10.34
N ASP A 221 -10.80 2.90 9.41
CA ASP A 221 -11.96 2.62 8.57
C ASP A 221 -13.08 2.00 9.42
N THR A 222 -14.22 2.67 9.45
CA THR A 222 -15.42 2.21 10.17
C THR A 222 -16.00 0.92 9.59
N ALA A 223 -15.68 0.59 8.34
CA ALA A 223 -16.06 -0.69 7.72
C ALA A 223 -15.32 -1.88 8.34
N SER A 224 -14.23 -1.67 9.06
CA SER A 224 -13.46 -2.72 9.73
C SER A 224 -14.27 -3.55 10.74
N GLY A 225 -15.34 -2.98 11.30
CA GLY A 225 -16.08 -3.56 12.41
C GLY A 225 -15.34 -3.57 13.75
N MET A 226 -14.12 -3.01 13.79
CA MET A 226 -13.40 -2.76 15.05
C MET A 226 -14.00 -1.56 15.77
N THR A 227 -14.02 -1.60 17.11
CA THR A 227 -14.66 -0.56 17.94
C THR A 227 -13.66 0.52 18.37
N ALA A 228 -12.38 0.20 18.41
CA ALA A 228 -11.30 1.07 18.86
C ALA A 228 -10.55 1.71 17.68
N GLY A 229 -11.26 2.44 16.80
CA GLY A 229 -10.67 3.04 15.60
C GLY A 229 -9.47 3.92 15.90
N GLY A 230 -8.33 3.65 15.25
CA GLY A 230 -7.07 4.38 15.37
C GLY A 230 -6.37 4.25 16.72
N LYS A 231 -6.63 3.18 17.50
CA LYS A 231 -6.11 3.00 18.85
C LYS A 231 -5.29 1.72 18.99
N TYR A 232 -4.40 1.68 20.00
CA TYR A 232 -3.65 0.47 20.39
C TYR A 232 -4.58 -0.70 20.63
N SER A 233 -5.69 -0.46 21.31
CA SER A 233 -6.66 -1.49 21.70
C SER A 233 -7.36 -2.16 20.53
N ALA A 234 -7.35 -1.58 19.32
CA ALA A 234 -7.86 -2.24 18.14
C ALA A 234 -7.14 -3.56 17.82
N PHE A 235 -5.84 -3.64 18.13
CA PHE A 235 -5.06 -4.88 17.96
C PHE A 235 -5.41 -5.98 18.97
N THR A 236 -6.13 -5.65 20.03
CA THR A 236 -6.57 -6.63 21.04
C THR A 236 -7.97 -7.20 20.74
N GLU A 237 -8.70 -6.58 19.79
CA GLU A 237 -10.04 -7.02 19.41
C GLU A 237 -9.98 -8.36 18.65
N LYS A 238 -10.84 -9.30 19.03
CA LYS A 238 -10.94 -10.62 18.40
C LYS A 238 -12.30 -10.78 17.74
N GLY A 239 -12.33 -11.50 16.63
CA GLY A 239 -13.58 -11.81 15.92
C GLY A 239 -14.23 -10.59 15.26
N ALA A 240 -13.49 -9.51 15.06
CA ALA A 240 -13.97 -8.36 14.28
C ALA A 240 -14.25 -8.78 12.84
N LYS A 241 -15.31 -8.23 12.25
CA LYS A 241 -15.75 -8.57 10.91
C LYS A 241 -16.07 -7.32 10.11
N VAL A 242 -15.76 -7.36 8.82
CA VAL A 242 -16.07 -6.28 7.90
C VAL A 242 -17.58 -6.06 7.83
N ASN A 243 -18.04 -4.87 8.21
CA ASN A 243 -19.46 -4.54 8.36
C ASN A 243 -20.32 -4.82 7.11
N SER A 244 -19.77 -4.58 5.92
CA SER A 244 -20.48 -4.78 4.64
C SER A 244 -20.48 -6.24 4.17
N ALA A 245 -19.57 -7.07 4.68
CA ALA A 245 -19.30 -8.42 4.15
C ALA A 245 -19.62 -9.56 5.13
N GLY A 246 -20.09 -9.26 6.33
CA GLY A 246 -20.71 -10.18 7.28
C GLY A 246 -19.86 -11.33 7.83
N GLU A 247 -19.17 -12.08 7.00
CA GLU A 247 -18.35 -13.23 7.42
C GLU A 247 -16.84 -13.00 7.25
N LEU A 248 -16.44 -11.97 6.51
CA LEU A 248 -15.03 -11.65 6.33
C LEU A 248 -14.46 -11.07 7.62
N VAL A 249 -13.38 -11.66 8.11
CA VAL A 249 -12.69 -11.18 9.30
C VAL A 249 -11.87 -9.94 9.00
N SER A 250 -11.68 -9.12 10.03
CA SER A 250 -10.82 -7.94 10.02
C SER A 250 -9.86 -7.99 11.21
N GLY A 251 -9.04 -6.96 11.34
CA GLY A 251 -8.15 -6.85 12.49
C GLY A 251 -7.06 -7.92 12.52
N ILE A 252 -6.64 -8.27 13.73
CA ILE A 252 -5.53 -9.22 13.94
C ILE A 252 -5.85 -10.63 13.41
N ASP A 253 -7.10 -11.05 13.43
CA ASP A 253 -7.51 -12.36 12.93
C ASP A 253 -7.36 -12.41 11.39
N TYR A 254 -7.59 -11.30 10.70
CA TYR A 254 -7.33 -11.18 9.27
C TYR A 254 -5.83 -11.35 8.94
N LEU A 255 -4.93 -10.70 9.68
CA LEU A 255 -3.48 -10.85 9.48
C LEU A 255 -3.02 -12.30 9.65
N LYS A 256 -3.64 -13.03 10.59
CA LYS A 256 -3.39 -14.48 10.78
C LYS A 256 -3.85 -15.28 9.57
N GLU A 257 -5.05 -15.01 9.07
CA GLU A 257 -5.59 -15.69 7.89
C GLU A 257 -4.81 -15.34 6.62
N LEU A 258 -4.38 -14.09 6.45
CA LEU A 258 -3.53 -13.65 5.35
C LEU A 258 -2.19 -14.41 5.36
N GLY A 259 -1.68 -14.68 6.55
CA GLY A 259 -0.50 -15.52 6.71
C GLY A 259 0.82 -14.76 6.72
N VAL A 260 0.83 -13.48 7.00
CA VAL A 260 2.05 -12.71 7.28
C VAL A 260 2.76 -13.21 8.53
N THR A 261 4.03 -12.90 8.69
CA THR A 261 4.85 -13.38 9.80
C THR A 261 5.37 -12.26 10.69
N THR A 262 5.46 -11.06 10.14
CA THR A 262 5.95 -9.86 10.81
C THR A 262 5.00 -8.71 10.57
N VAL A 263 4.69 -7.96 11.61
CA VAL A 263 3.96 -6.68 11.51
C VAL A 263 4.96 -5.56 11.77
N GLN A 264 5.23 -4.75 10.75
CA GLN A 264 6.02 -3.54 10.88
C GLN A 264 5.07 -2.37 11.09
N LEU A 265 5.14 -1.78 12.28
CA LEU A 265 4.34 -0.62 12.63
C LEU A 265 5.10 0.65 12.30
N ALA A 266 4.45 1.58 11.59
CA ALA A 266 4.92 2.95 11.45
C ALA A 266 5.19 3.56 12.84
N PRO A 267 5.95 4.66 12.96
CA PRO A 267 6.36 5.17 14.26
C PRO A 267 5.16 5.33 15.21
N PHE A 268 5.29 4.77 16.40
CA PHE A 268 4.33 4.93 17.49
C PHE A 268 5.00 5.46 18.77
N ALA A 269 6.17 6.07 18.63
CA ALA A 269 6.73 6.96 19.63
C ALA A 269 6.04 8.33 19.55
N ASP A 270 6.04 9.07 20.67
CA ASP A 270 5.35 10.36 20.81
C ASP A 270 5.84 11.38 19.78
N PHE A 271 4.92 11.90 18.97
CA PHE A 271 5.17 12.79 17.85
C PHE A 271 4.40 14.12 17.97
N ASP A 272 4.84 15.14 17.25
CA ASP A 272 4.21 16.47 17.23
C ASP A 272 3.41 16.66 15.93
N GLY A 273 2.16 17.11 16.08
CA GLY A 273 1.29 17.38 14.96
C GLY A 273 0.63 16.14 14.34
N ASP A 274 0.53 16.11 13.00
CA ASP A 274 -0.22 15.08 12.26
C ASP A 274 0.69 13.99 11.64
N SER A 275 2.00 14.17 11.70
CA SER A 275 2.98 13.25 11.10
C SER A 275 3.65 12.38 12.15
N GLU A 276 3.41 11.09 12.11
CA GLU A 276 4.04 10.09 12.97
C GLU A 276 5.56 9.99 12.80
N TYR A 277 6.14 10.67 11.80
CA TYR A 277 7.59 10.74 11.58
C TYR A 277 8.26 11.97 12.25
N GLU A 278 7.50 12.90 12.80
CA GLU A 278 7.98 14.07 13.51
C GLU A 278 8.07 13.80 15.02
N ILE A 279 9.05 12.96 15.42
CA ILE A 279 9.17 12.49 16.80
C ILE A 279 9.51 13.63 17.77
N LEU A 280 8.67 13.76 18.79
CA LEU A 280 8.88 14.66 19.91
C LEU A 280 9.67 13.99 21.06
N ASN A 281 9.26 12.78 21.44
CA ASN A 281 9.91 12.01 22.52
C ASN A 281 10.14 10.55 22.07
N TYR A 282 11.40 10.17 21.82
CA TYR A 282 11.77 8.88 21.23
C TYR A 282 11.45 7.64 22.08
N ASN A 283 11.39 7.77 23.43
CA ASN A 283 11.20 6.63 24.33
C ASN A 283 9.80 6.59 24.95
N VAL A 284 8.85 7.33 24.41
CA VAL A 284 7.49 7.46 24.94
C VAL A 284 6.50 6.94 23.91
N PRO A 285 5.53 6.07 24.26
CA PRO A 285 4.46 5.70 23.36
C PRO A 285 3.54 6.89 23.02
N GLU A 286 3.05 6.94 21.79
CA GLU A 286 2.14 7.99 21.31
C GLU A 286 0.83 8.02 22.10
N ALA A 287 0.54 9.16 22.71
CA ALA A 287 -0.62 9.30 23.59
C ALA A 287 -1.95 9.28 22.84
N SER A 288 -2.01 9.80 21.60
CA SER A 288 -3.25 9.86 20.82
C SER A 288 -3.77 8.47 20.43
N TYR A 289 -2.93 7.45 20.46
CA TYR A 289 -3.31 6.07 20.18
C TYR A 289 -3.92 5.34 21.39
N ALA A 290 -3.86 5.93 22.58
CA ALA A 290 -4.51 5.36 23.77
C ALA A 290 -5.96 5.78 23.91
N SER A 291 -6.74 5.02 24.66
CA SER A 291 -8.14 5.31 25.00
C SER A 291 -8.26 6.55 25.89
N ASN A 292 -7.27 6.77 26.75
CA ASN A 292 -7.14 7.96 27.60
C ASN A 292 -5.76 8.62 27.45
N PRO A 293 -5.62 9.54 26.49
CA PRO A 293 -4.34 10.22 26.21
C PRO A 293 -3.79 11.06 27.39
N SER A 294 -4.62 11.41 28.35
CA SER A 294 -4.22 12.24 29.51
C SER A 294 -3.68 11.40 30.67
N ASP A 295 -3.79 10.09 30.62
CA ASP A 295 -3.23 9.18 31.61
C ASP A 295 -2.05 8.39 31.03
N SER A 296 -0.83 8.83 31.32
CA SER A 296 0.39 8.22 30.83
C SER A 296 0.51 6.72 31.17
N LYS A 297 -0.14 6.24 32.24
CA LYS A 297 -0.15 4.81 32.58
C LYS A 297 -1.04 4.02 31.62
N THR A 298 -2.19 4.57 31.23
CA THR A 298 -3.06 3.96 30.23
C THR A 298 -2.33 3.89 28.88
N VAL A 299 -1.60 4.94 28.50
CA VAL A 299 -0.80 4.97 27.26
C VAL A 299 0.23 3.84 27.24
N ILE A 300 1.04 3.72 28.31
CA ILE A 300 2.04 2.65 28.43
C ILE A 300 1.40 1.27 28.37
N LYS A 301 0.32 1.07 29.15
CA LYS A 301 -0.33 -0.23 29.27
C LYS A 301 -0.94 -0.70 27.95
N GLU A 302 -1.69 0.18 27.26
CA GLU A 302 -2.35 -0.17 26.00
C GLU A 302 -1.35 -0.40 24.88
N CYS A 303 -0.22 0.32 24.85
CA CYS A 303 0.88 0.05 23.91
C CYS A 303 1.48 -1.36 24.14
N LYS A 304 1.72 -1.75 25.40
CA LYS A 304 2.16 -3.11 25.75
C LYS A 304 1.11 -4.17 25.40
N GLU A 305 -0.19 -3.89 25.63
CA GLU A 305 -1.28 -4.79 25.24
C GLU A 305 -1.34 -5.04 23.73
N MET A 306 -1.11 -4.02 22.93
CA MET A 306 -1.01 -4.16 21.47
C MET A 306 0.11 -5.13 21.08
N ILE A 307 1.31 -4.93 21.59
CA ILE A 307 2.48 -5.77 21.27
C ILE A 307 2.25 -7.21 21.75
N GLN A 308 1.77 -7.39 22.98
CA GLN A 308 1.43 -8.71 23.52
C GLN A 308 0.37 -9.41 22.67
N ALA A 309 -0.64 -8.69 22.18
CA ALA A 309 -1.66 -9.27 21.31
C ALA A 309 -1.09 -9.75 19.97
N LEU A 310 -0.15 -9.01 19.39
CA LEU A 310 0.57 -9.40 18.17
C LEU A 310 1.45 -10.63 18.42
N HIS A 311 2.21 -10.67 19.53
CA HIS A 311 3.01 -11.85 19.93
C HIS A 311 2.13 -13.09 20.16
N ASN A 312 1.02 -12.95 20.88
CA ASN A 312 0.06 -14.02 21.09
C ASN A 312 -0.58 -14.54 19.80
N ALA A 313 -0.62 -13.69 18.77
CA ALA A 313 -1.05 -14.09 17.43
C ALA A 313 0.07 -14.74 16.61
N GLY A 314 1.33 -14.72 17.09
CA GLY A 314 2.51 -15.32 16.47
C GLY A 314 3.25 -14.40 15.52
N PHE A 315 3.06 -13.09 15.60
CA PHE A 315 3.75 -12.10 14.78
C PHE A 315 5.00 -11.57 15.47
N SER A 316 6.08 -11.42 14.71
CA SER A 316 7.19 -10.55 15.07
C SER A 316 6.76 -9.10 14.93
N VAL A 317 7.10 -8.25 15.90
CA VAL A 317 6.74 -6.82 15.91
C VAL A 317 7.98 -5.99 15.63
N VAL A 318 7.97 -5.26 14.52
CA VAL A 318 9.05 -4.35 14.12
C VAL A 318 8.55 -2.92 14.19
N MET A 319 9.29 -2.07 14.91
CA MET A 319 8.98 -0.66 15.03
C MET A 319 9.76 0.16 13.99
N GLU A 320 9.05 0.98 13.21
CA GLU A 320 9.71 1.95 12.35
C GLU A 320 10.10 3.21 13.13
N MET A 321 11.35 3.67 12.97
CA MET A 321 11.88 4.79 13.75
C MET A 321 12.70 5.75 12.88
N PRO A 322 12.30 7.05 12.83
CA PRO A 322 13.00 8.07 12.05
C PRO A 322 14.12 8.73 12.86
N TYR A 323 15.16 7.97 13.25
CA TYR A 323 16.32 8.55 14.00
C TYR A 323 17.19 9.51 13.17
N THR A 324 16.79 9.84 11.96
CA THR A 324 17.53 10.77 11.08
C THR A 324 17.09 12.22 11.22
N HIS A 325 15.90 12.45 11.77
CA HIS A 325 15.30 13.77 12.00
C HIS A 325 14.32 13.71 13.17
N ALA A 326 13.93 14.87 13.70
CA ALA A 326 12.99 14.98 14.81
C ALA A 326 12.12 16.23 14.66
N SER A 327 11.04 16.35 15.46
CA SER A 327 10.22 17.55 15.51
C SER A 327 11.00 18.77 16.04
N GLU A 328 10.51 19.97 15.75
CA GLU A 328 11.10 21.23 16.26
C GLU A 328 11.10 21.29 17.80
N GLY A 329 10.11 20.66 18.44
CA GLY A 329 9.97 20.63 19.91
C GLY A 329 10.81 19.58 20.63
N ASN A 330 11.56 18.72 19.91
CA ASN A 330 12.33 17.64 20.49
C ASN A 330 13.38 18.15 21.48
N PRO A 331 13.48 17.61 22.73
CA PRO A 331 14.35 18.12 23.79
C PRO A 331 15.85 18.03 23.47
N LEU A 332 16.28 17.18 22.57
CA LEU A 332 17.68 17.07 22.15
C LEU A 332 18.22 18.40 21.62
N GLU A 333 17.39 19.18 20.90
CA GLU A 333 17.80 20.46 20.35
C GLU A 333 18.33 21.43 21.44
N LYS A 334 17.59 21.56 22.53
CA LYS A 334 17.84 22.57 23.57
C LYS A 334 18.61 22.03 24.77
N SER A 335 18.75 20.69 24.90
CA SER A 335 19.56 20.08 25.95
C SER A 335 21.06 20.40 25.79
N VAL A 336 21.55 20.31 24.56
CA VAL A 336 22.88 20.75 24.15
C VAL A 336 22.75 21.44 22.80
N PRO A 337 22.40 22.73 22.77
CA PRO A 337 22.20 23.48 21.53
C PRO A 337 23.33 23.26 20.52
N TRP A 338 23.01 23.15 19.23
CA TRP A 338 23.92 22.93 18.10
C TRP A 338 24.73 21.61 18.13
N PHE A 339 24.49 20.73 19.05
CA PHE A 339 25.25 19.47 19.15
C PHE A 339 24.55 18.34 18.41
N TYR A 340 23.28 18.10 18.69
CA TYR A 340 22.57 16.93 18.16
C TYR A 340 22.09 17.08 16.71
N TYR A 341 21.98 18.32 16.22
CA TYR A 341 21.47 18.60 14.88
C TYR A 341 22.59 19.00 13.93
N ARG A 342 22.47 18.64 12.65
CA ARG A 342 23.37 19.09 11.60
C ARG A 342 23.04 20.52 11.21
N LEU A 343 24.03 21.38 11.23
CA LEU A 343 23.90 22.76 10.82
C LEU A 343 24.30 22.94 9.35
N ASN A 344 23.62 23.84 8.64
CA ASN A 344 24.02 24.25 7.31
C ASN A 344 25.36 25.00 7.34
N THR A 345 25.90 25.35 6.17
CA THR A 345 27.25 25.95 6.06
C THR A 345 27.41 27.28 6.78
N ASP A 346 26.35 28.05 6.94
CA ASP A 346 26.34 29.36 7.65
C ASP A 346 25.92 29.24 9.12
N ALA A 347 25.63 28.03 9.59
CA ALA A 347 25.22 27.73 10.95
C ALA A 347 23.95 28.49 11.44
N THR A 348 23.13 28.96 10.51
CA THR A 348 21.92 29.73 10.83
C THR A 348 20.68 28.87 11.00
N ARG A 349 20.70 27.66 10.48
CA ARG A 349 19.59 26.69 10.55
C ARG A 349 20.09 25.27 10.36
N TYR A 350 19.25 24.30 10.66
CA TYR A 350 19.54 22.88 10.46
C TYR A 350 19.47 22.47 8.98
N THR A 351 20.13 21.38 8.65
CA THR A 351 20.10 20.82 7.30
C THR A 351 18.78 20.09 7.04
N THR A 352 18.44 20.00 5.76
CA THR A 352 17.21 19.35 5.26
C THR A 352 17.52 18.30 4.19
N ASN A 353 18.68 17.64 4.26
CA ASN A 353 19.12 16.67 3.25
C ASN A 353 18.25 15.41 3.23
N THR A 354 17.60 15.08 4.36
CA THR A 354 16.63 13.98 4.46
C THR A 354 15.31 14.28 3.75
N GLY A 355 15.04 15.55 3.43
CA GLY A 355 13.76 16.06 2.97
C GLY A 355 12.82 16.49 4.09
N TYR A 356 13.24 16.27 5.34
CA TYR A 356 12.62 16.81 6.56
C TYR A 356 13.54 17.89 7.16
N ASP A 357 12.97 18.80 7.93
CA ASP A 357 13.71 19.75 8.72
C ASP A 357 14.34 19.04 9.96
N ASN A 358 15.24 19.72 10.63
CA ASN A 358 15.83 19.25 11.89
C ASN A 358 16.57 17.90 11.79
N GLU A 359 17.44 17.78 10.80
CA GLU A 359 18.27 16.59 10.56
C GLU A 359 19.25 16.35 11.72
N LEU A 360 19.23 15.14 12.27
CA LEU A 360 20.06 14.73 13.40
C LEU A 360 21.48 14.30 13.01
N ALA A 361 22.44 14.62 13.84
CA ALA A 361 23.86 14.39 13.61
C ALA A 361 24.27 12.96 14.01
N THR A 362 23.94 11.96 13.15
CA THR A 362 24.25 10.54 13.38
C THR A 362 25.76 10.24 13.46
N GLU A 363 26.61 11.17 13.03
CA GLU A 363 28.06 11.11 13.22
C GLU A 363 28.53 11.33 14.66
N ARG A 364 27.69 11.87 15.56
CA ARG A 364 28.01 12.08 16.98
C ARG A 364 27.91 10.77 17.74
N LYS A 365 28.96 10.42 18.50
CA LYS A 365 28.99 9.20 19.32
C LYS A 365 27.90 9.22 20.39
N MET A 366 27.68 10.37 21.02
CA MET A 366 26.65 10.52 22.05
C MET A 366 25.25 10.33 21.46
N TYR A 367 24.99 10.82 20.23
CA TYR A 367 23.71 10.58 19.59
C TYR A 367 23.53 9.11 19.18
N ARG A 368 24.56 8.43 18.66
CA ARG A 368 24.48 6.99 18.40
C ARG A 368 24.25 6.18 19.67
N SER A 369 24.90 6.56 20.78
CA SER A 369 24.60 5.96 22.09
C SER A 369 23.14 6.16 22.49
N TYR A 370 22.58 7.36 22.26
CA TYR A 370 21.16 7.64 22.46
C TYR A 370 20.27 6.72 21.62
N MET A 371 20.52 6.60 20.31
CA MET A 371 19.77 5.71 19.40
C MET A 371 19.78 4.26 19.89
N VAL A 372 20.97 3.74 20.22
CA VAL A 372 21.13 2.36 20.72
C VAL A 372 20.39 2.16 22.04
N ASN A 373 20.47 3.11 22.97
CA ASN A 373 19.78 3.02 24.26
C ASN A 373 18.25 3.12 24.09
N SER A 374 17.79 3.93 23.17
CA SER A 374 16.35 4.01 22.80
C SER A 374 15.84 2.69 22.22
N MET A 375 16.57 2.10 21.27
CA MET A 375 16.20 0.80 20.70
C MET A 375 16.22 -0.32 21.75
N LYS A 376 17.24 -0.33 22.65
CA LYS A 376 17.29 -1.28 23.78
C LYS A 376 16.08 -1.13 24.69
N TYR A 377 15.72 0.11 25.02
CA TYR A 377 14.57 0.39 25.87
C TYR A 377 13.25 -0.17 25.26
N TRP A 378 13.01 0.06 23.97
CA TRP A 378 11.86 -0.49 23.30
C TRP A 378 11.88 -2.03 23.21
N ALA A 379 13.04 -2.63 23.01
CA ALA A 379 13.18 -4.09 23.00
C ALA A 379 13.00 -4.70 24.40
N GLU A 380 13.57 -4.10 25.44
CA GLU A 380 13.52 -4.64 26.81
C GLU A 380 12.20 -4.36 27.53
N GLU A 381 11.66 -3.13 27.36
CA GLU A 381 10.47 -2.68 28.09
C GLU A 381 9.15 -2.98 27.36
N TYR A 382 9.17 -2.92 26.03
CA TYR A 382 8.00 -3.14 25.18
C TYR A 382 8.10 -4.44 24.34
N HIS A 383 9.18 -5.18 24.48
CA HIS A 383 9.43 -6.45 23.78
C HIS A 383 9.38 -6.31 22.23
N VAL A 384 9.76 -5.17 21.68
CA VAL A 384 9.84 -4.97 20.23
C VAL A 384 10.93 -5.88 19.65
N ASP A 385 10.62 -6.67 18.61
CA ASP A 385 11.51 -7.71 18.04
C ASP A 385 12.51 -7.16 17.03
N GLY A 386 12.37 -5.90 16.64
CA GLY A 386 13.29 -5.27 15.72
C GLY A 386 12.90 -3.86 15.32
N PHE A 387 13.74 -3.25 14.49
CA PHE A 387 13.59 -1.86 14.09
C PHE A 387 13.74 -1.71 12.57
N SER A 388 12.86 -0.91 11.99
CA SER A 388 13.00 -0.37 10.63
C SER A 388 13.43 1.09 10.74
N LEU A 389 14.61 1.42 10.21
CA LEU A 389 15.13 2.78 10.28
C LEU A 389 14.70 3.55 9.03
N ASP A 390 13.89 4.59 9.21
CA ASP A 390 13.50 5.46 8.09
C ASP A 390 14.72 6.26 7.61
N LEU A 391 14.81 6.47 6.28
CA LEU A 391 15.88 7.21 5.62
C LEU A 391 17.30 6.72 6.01
N ILE A 392 17.48 5.42 6.09
CA ILE A 392 18.70 4.79 6.60
C ILE A 392 19.97 5.22 5.87
N ASP A 393 19.88 5.60 4.60
CA ASP A 393 21.03 6.12 3.84
C ASP A 393 21.60 7.41 4.45
N CYS A 394 20.79 8.14 5.21
CA CYS A 394 21.20 9.34 5.92
C CYS A 394 21.95 9.04 7.23
N VAL A 395 21.87 7.82 7.76
CA VAL A 395 22.67 7.35 8.90
C VAL A 395 24.14 7.17 8.50
N ASN A 396 24.38 6.80 7.24
CA ASN A 396 25.72 6.61 6.68
C ASN A 396 26.16 7.89 5.96
N VAL A 397 26.94 8.73 6.62
CA VAL A 397 27.30 10.05 6.11
C VAL A 397 28.76 10.17 5.68
N LYS A 398 29.02 11.02 4.71
CA LYS A 398 30.35 11.54 4.37
C LYS A 398 30.71 12.64 5.36
N TYR A 399 31.69 12.42 6.19
CA TYR A 399 32.08 13.38 7.21
C TYR A 399 33.34 14.18 6.83
N LYS A 400 33.32 15.49 7.03
CA LYS A 400 34.46 16.45 6.93
C LYS A 400 35.27 16.35 5.64
N GLY A 401 34.63 16.22 4.48
CA GLY A 401 35.35 16.17 3.19
C GLY A 401 36.16 14.89 2.98
N SER A 402 36.04 13.91 3.87
CA SER A 402 36.64 12.59 3.72
C SER A 402 36.11 11.89 2.48
N SER A 403 36.98 11.13 1.78
CA SER A 403 36.54 10.19 0.75
C SER A 403 35.84 8.96 1.35
N HIS A 404 35.88 8.78 2.67
CA HIS A 404 35.29 7.65 3.37
C HIS A 404 33.84 7.96 3.75
N VAL A 405 32.97 6.99 3.53
CA VAL A 405 31.60 6.95 4.06
C VAL A 405 31.66 6.19 5.36
N TYR A 406 31.29 6.82 6.46
CA TYR A 406 31.20 6.14 7.75
C TYR A 406 29.89 5.35 7.79
N LYS A 407 30.01 4.05 8.07
CA LYS A 407 28.87 3.13 8.15
C LYS A 407 28.43 2.93 9.60
N TRP A 408 27.82 3.96 10.15
CA TRP A 408 27.35 3.94 11.55
C TRP A 408 26.31 2.84 11.82
N LEU A 409 25.58 2.41 10.81
CA LEU A 409 24.61 1.34 10.94
C LEU A 409 25.25 0.01 11.40
N ASP A 410 26.44 -0.33 10.90
CA ASP A 410 27.15 -1.55 11.31
C ASP A 410 27.58 -1.46 12.79
N GLU A 411 27.93 -0.25 13.26
CA GLU A 411 28.23 0.02 14.68
C GLU A 411 27.00 -0.16 15.56
N ILE A 412 25.87 0.42 15.15
CA ILE A 412 24.58 0.31 15.85
C ILE A 412 24.15 -1.16 15.94
N LYS A 413 24.15 -1.87 14.80
CA LYS A 413 23.83 -3.31 14.76
C LYS A 413 24.73 -4.14 15.68
N THR A 414 26.03 -3.88 15.65
CA THR A 414 27.00 -4.58 16.52
C THR A 414 26.73 -4.30 18.01
N SER A 415 26.32 -3.07 18.33
CA SER A 415 26.03 -2.69 19.72
C SER A 415 24.74 -3.34 20.22
N LEU A 416 23.69 -3.36 19.40
CA LEU A 416 22.42 -4.05 19.73
C LEU A 416 22.59 -5.56 19.82
N ALA A 417 23.35 -6.18 18.91
CA ALA A 417 23.59 -7.62 18.90
C ALA A 417 24.35 -8.12 20.14
N LYS A 418 25.02 -7.24 20.91
CA LYS A 418 25.60 -7.61 22.21
C LYS A 418 24.55 -7.83 23.29
N GLU A 419 23.42 -7.14 23.20
CA GLU A 419 22.31 -7.28 24.12
C GLU A 419 21.40 -8.41 23.64
N ASP A 420 20.95 -8.36 22.40
CA ASP A 420 20.18 -9.42 21.76
C ASP A 420 20.53 -9.55 20.27
N ALA A 421 21.16 -10.66 19.93
CA ALA A 421 21.58 -10.95 18.56
C ALA A 421 20.41 -11.33 17.61
N ASN A 422 19.22 -11.55 18.14
CA ASN A 422 18.05 -11.94 17.36
C ASN A 422 17.20 -10.75 16.90
N LEU A 423 17.45 -9.54 17.46
CA LEU A 423 16.77 -8.32 17.00
C LEU A 423 17.10 -8.07 15.52
N VAL A 424 16.06 -7.86 14.73
CA VAL A 424 16.25 -7.50 13.33
C VAL A 424 16.35 -5.99 13.16
N ILE A 425 17.24 -5.55 12.26
CA ILE A 425 17.37 -4.15 11.89
C ILE A 425 17.43 -4.07 10.37
N TRP A 426 16.46 -3.40 9.81
CA TRP A 426 16.44 -3.03 8.40
C TRP A 426 16.04 -1.56 8.21
N GLY A 427 15.77 -1.12 7.02
CA GLY A 427 15.34 0.24 6.76
C GLY A 427 14.92 0.42 5.31
N ASP A 428 14.18 1.45 5.03
CA ASP A 428 13.64 1.76 3.73
C ASP A 428 14.73 1.74 2.65
N ASN A 429 14.57 0.86 1.65
CA ASN A 429 15.50 0.64 0.56
C ASN A 429 16.93 0.22 0.97
N TYR A 430 17.14 -0.19 2.22
CA TYR A 430 18.47 -0.57 2.71
C TYR A 430 18.92 -1.90 2.13
N THR A 431 18.03 -2.89 2.11
CA THR A 431 18.36 -4.18 1.54
C THR A 431 18.12 -4.19 0.02
N LYS A 432 18.86 -5.07 -0.67
CA LYS A 432 18.64 -5.28 -2.11
C LYS A 432 17.24 -5.84 -2.36
N GLU A 433 16.72 -6.61 -1.41
CA GLU A 433 15.40 -7.22 -1.41
C GLU A 433 14.29 -6.17 -1.35
N GLU A 434 14.38 -5.19 -0.44
CA GLU A 434 13.41 -4.09 -0.36
C GLU A 434 13.33 -3.32 -1.67
N ARG A 435 14.47 -3.00 -2.28
CA ARG A 435 14.51 -2.32 -3.58
C ARG A 435 13.93 -3.15 -4.73
N GLN A 436 14.10 -4.49 -4.68
CA GLN A 436 13.60 -5.39 -5.73
C GLN A 436 12.14 -5.79 -5.55
N ASN A 437 11.59 -5.61 -4.36
CA ASN A 437 10.22 -5.96 -4.01
C ASN A 437 9.20 -4.84 -4.28
N LYS A 438 9.65 -3.67 -4.73
CA LYS A 438 8.75 -2.59 -5.10
C LYS A 438 8.02 -2.95 -6.39
N THR A 439 6.71 -3.17 -6.28
CA THR A 439 5.81 -3.40 -7.43
C THR A 439 5.04 -2.13 -7.76
N SER A 440 4.44 -2.08 -8.95
CA SER A 440 3.48 -1.03 -9.26
C SER A 440 2.26 -1.16 -8.34
N SER A 441 1.79 -0.05 -7.80
CA SER A 441 0.53 -0.01 -7.07
C SER A 441 -0.64 -0.36 -8.00
N TYR A 442 -1.78 -0.71 -7.43
CA TYR A 442 -3.00 -0.94 -8.22
C TYR A 442 -3.38 0.31 -9.02
N ASP A 443 -3.23 1.50 -8.43
CA ASP A 443 -3.49 2.78 -9.09
C ASP A 443 -2.62 3.01 -10.34
N GLU A 444 -1.32 2.70 -10.26
CA GLU A 444 -0.44 2.80 -11.44
C GLU A 444 -0.87 1.86 -12.56
N ILE A 445 -1.41 0.70 -12.22
CA ILE A 445 -1.87 -0.29 -13.18
C ILE A 445 -3.21 0.14 -13.78
N ILE A 446 -4.17 0.53 -12.97
CA ILE A 446 -5.50 0.96 -13.44
C ILE A 446 -5.40 2.18 -14.36
N GLY A 447 -4.56 3.15 -14.02
CA GLY A 447 -4.29 4.30 -14.88
C GLY A 447 -3.68 3.91 -16.23
N SER A 448 -2.83 2.88 -16.26
CA SER A 448 -2.23 2.37 -17.51
C SER A 448 -3.20 1.54 -18.36
N THR A 449 -4.25 0.98 -17.77
CA THR A 449 -5.26 0.16 -18.46
C THR A 449 -6.46 0.96 -18.94
N GLY A 450 -6.53 2.27 -18.61
CA GLY A 450 -7.65 3.15 -18.95
C GLY A 450 -8.90 2.93 -18.09
N GLY A 451 -8.73 2.30 -16.92
CA GLY A 451 -9.78 2.15 -15.91
C GLY A 451 -10.00 3.43 -15.10
N THR A 452 -11.08 3.46 -14.34
CA THR A 452 -11.42 4.55 -13.41
C THR A 452 -10.89 4.21 -12.03
N TYR A 453 -10.24 5.16 -11.37
CA TYR A 453 -9.77 5.00 -9.99
C TYR A 453 -10.94 4.77 -9.03
N GLY A 454 -10.74 3.86 -8.08
CA GLY A 454 -11.78 3.47 -7.14
C GLY A 454 -12.84 2.53 -7.69
N GLU A 455 -12.73 2.10 -8.95
CA GLU A 455 -13.57 1.07 -9.56
C GLU A 455 -12.76 -0.17 -9.90
N ARG A 456 -13.34 -1.35 -9.69
CA ARG A 456 -12.68 -2.61 -10.04
C ARG A 456 -12.58 -2.75 -11.58
N ASN A 457 -11.37 -3.05 -12.07
CA ASN A 457 -11.07 -3.31 -13.47
C ASN A 457 -10.42 -4.69 -13.62
N GLU A 458 -11.06 -5.62 -14.29
CA GLU A 458 -10.63 -7.03 -14.38
C GLU A 458 -9.25 -7.19 -15.07
N LYS A 459 -8.96 -6.35 -16.07
CA LYS A 459 -7.64 -6.36 -16.72
C LYS A 459 -6.55 -5.87 -15.75
N ALA A 460 -6.83 -4.80 -14.99
CA ALA A 460 -5.92 -4.29 -13.99
C ALA A 460 -5.69 -5.32 -12.88
N VAL A 461 -6.76 -5.96 -12.37
CA VAL A 461 -6.69 -7.05 -11.37
C VAL A 461 -5.81 -8.20 -11.88
N LYS A 462 -5.97 -8.61 -13.14
CA LYS A 462 -5.16 -9.69 -13.73
C LYS A 462 -3.67 -9.31 -13.77
N ILE A 463 -3.35 -8.11 -14.24
CA ILE A 463 -1.96 -7.60 -14.24
C ILE A 463 -1.43 -7.48 -12.81
N TYR A 464 -2.27 -7.05 -11.88
CA TYR A 464 -1.90 -6.91 -10.48
C TYR A 464 -1.55 -8.25 -9.84
N LYS A 465 -2.39 -9.28 -10.02
CA LYS A 465 -2.11 -10.66 -9.59
C LYS A 465 -0.84 -11.22 -10.23
N GLN A 466 -0.61 -10.96 -11.52
CA GLN A 466 0.63 -11.37 -12.21
C GLN A 466 1.86 -10.76 -11.54
N LYS A 467 1.85 -9.45 -11.24
CA LYS A 467 2.96 -8.76 -10.57
C LYS A 467 3.14 -9.24 -9.12
N ALA A 468 2.04 -9.48 -8.41
CA ALA A 468 2.05 -10.05 -7.07
C ALA A 468 2.72 -11.44 -7.07
N ALA A 469 2.29 -12.37 -7.93
CA ALA A 469 2.90 -13.69 -8.00
C ALA A 469 4.40 -13.64 -8.30
N MET A 470 4.83 -12.74 -9.19
CA MET A 470 6.24 -12.54 -9.49
C MET A 470 7.01 -11.96 -8.31
N LYS A 471 6.43 -11.04 -7.54
CA LYS A 471 7.01 -10.49 -6.30
C LYS A 471 7.15 -11.57 -5.24
N TYR A 472 6.07 -12.32 -4.98
CA TYR A 472 5.97 -13.26 -3.87
C TYR A 472 6.71 -14.58 -4.13
N ALA A 473 7.01 -14.92 -5.36
CA ALA A 473 7.85 -16.06 -5.71
C ALA A 473 9.36 -15.77 -5.59
N LYS A 474 9.78 -14.53 -5.32
CA LYS A 474 11.20 -14.21 -5.11
C LYS A 474 11.69 -14.66 -3.75
N PRO A 475 12.92 -15.21 -3.68
CA PRO A 475 13.57 -15.55 -2.42
C PRO A 475 13.96 -14.30 -1.61
N GLY A 476 13.91 -14.40 -0.28
CA GLY A 476 14.25 -13.34 0.68
C GLY A 476 13.06 -12.83 1.48
N THR A 477 13.31 -11.88 2.38
CA THR A 477 12.23 -11.18 3.10
C THR A 477 11.38 -10.37 2.14
N LEU A 478 10.08 -10.48 2.27
CA LEU A 478 9.11 -9.76 1.47
C LEU A 478 8.46 -8.64 2.29
N PHE A 479 8.34 -7.47 1.69
CA PHE A 479 7.64 -6.33 2.28
C PHE A 479 6.37 -6.03 1.48
N MET A 480 5.25 -5.85 2.17
CA MET A 480 3.98 -5.43 1.60
C MET A 480 3.38 -4.29 2.42
N ASP A 481 2.82 -3.33 1.73
CA ASP A 481 2.11 -2.23 2.37
C ASP A 481 0.69 -2.69 2.74
N GLY A 482 0.17 -2.24 3.88
CA GLY A 482 -1.17 -2.61 4.33
C GLY A 482 -2.24 -2.23 3.32
N GLY A 483 -3.13 -3.19 2.98
CA GLY A 483 -4.15 -3.03 1.96
C GLY A 483 -3.68 -3.29 0.51
N GLU A 484 -2.39 -3.61 0.29
CA GLU A 484 -1.90 -4.03 -1.03
C GLU A 484 -2.75 -5.19 -1.58
N GLU A 485 -3.06 -6.15 -0.76
CA GLU A 485 -3.86 -7.32 -1.11
C GLU A 485 -5.34 -7.03 -1.36
N MET A 486 -5.82 -5.86 -0.96
CA MET A 486 -7.19 -5.38 -1.17
C MET A 486 -7.30 -4.40 -2.34
N CYS A 487 -6.22 -4.23 -3.12
CA CYS A 487 -6.15 -3.23 -4.19
C CYS A 487 -6.47 -1.80 -3.71
N ASN A 488 -6.14 -1.46 -2.47
CA ASN A 488 -6.41 -0.12 -1.93
C ASN A 488 -5.91 0.96 -2.88
N SER A 489 -6.81 1.89 -3.23
CA SER A 489 -6.51 3.05 -4.06
C SER A 489 -6.24 4.26 -3.17
N VAL A 490 -5.19 5.01 -3.49
CA VAL A 490 -4.83 6.25 -2.79
C VAL A 490 -5.18 7.50 -3.59
N GLU A 491 -5.64 7.34 -4.84
CA GLU A 491 -5.95 8.47 -5.70
C GLU A 491 -7.28 9.13 -5.31
N GLY A 492 -7.28 10.46 -5.29
CA GLY A 492 -8.44 11.25 -4.89
C GLY A 492 -8.59 11.44 -3.38
N ARG A 493 -7.70 10.84 -2.57
CA ARG A 493 -7.68 11.04 -1.12
C ARG A 493 -6.80 12.24 -0.75
N THR A 494 -7.10 12.87 0.39
CA THR A 494 -6.17 13.83 0.99
C THR A 494 -4.97 13.08 1.56
N LEU A 495 -3.85 13.76 1.80
CA LEU A 495 -2.67 13.17 2.46
C LEU A 495 -3.03 12.55 3.83
N ALA A 496 -4.04 13.09 4.52
CA ALA A 496 -4.56 12.55 5.77
C ALA A 496 -5.37 11.27 5.59
N ASP A 497 -5.93 11.04 4.40
CA ASP A 497 -6.81 9.92 4.10
C ASP A 497 -6.12 8.81 3.28
N SER A 498 -4.87 9.04 2.85
CA SER A 498 -4.19 8.18 1.86
C SER A 498 -3.61 6.88 2.43
N SER A 499 -3.58 6.73 3.75
CA SER A 499 -2.91 5.61 4.43
C SER A 499 -3.86 4.56 5.01
N TYR A 500 -5.18 4.77 4.98
CA TYR A 500 -6.11 3.81 5.56
C TYR A 500 -6.14 2.48 4.81
N VAL A 501 -6.22 1.38 5.57
CA VAL A 501 -6.71 0.12 5.04
C VAL A 501 -8.22 0.25 4.84
N GLU A 502 -8.69 0.27 3.62
CA GLU A 502 -10.12 0.27 3.31
C GLU A 502 -10.68 -1.16 3.42
N TRP A 503 -11.13 -1.51 4.60
CA TRP A 503 -11.64 -2.86 4.88
C TRP A 503 -12.82 -3.27 4.01
N LYS A 504 -13.64 -2.32 3.53
CA LYS A 504 -14.72 -2.59 2.56
C LYS A 504 -14.19 -3.25 1.28
N ASP A 505 -12.97 -2.90 0.85
CA ASP A 505 -12.37 -3.39 -0.38
C ASP A 505 -12.00 -4.88 -0.28
N SER A 506 -11.83 -5.41 0.95
CA SER A 506 -11.61 -6.84 1.15
C SER A 506 -12.74 -7.73 0.62
N ALA A 507 -13.95 -7.20 0.55
CA ALA A 507 -15.10 -7.90 -0.03
C ALA A 507 -15.13 -7.79 -1.55
N GLU A 508 -14.86 -6.59 -2.08
CA GLU A 508 -14.84 -6.34 -3.53
C GLU A 508 -13.69 -7.09 -4.22
N TYR A 509 -12.52 -7.14 -3.56
CA TYR A 509 -11.31 -7.80 -4.04
C TYR A 509 -11.01 -9.12 -3.31
N ALA A 510 -12.03 -9.82 -2.82
CA ALA A 510 -11.85 -11.05 -2.05
C ALA A 510 -11.09 -12.15 -2.82
N ASP A 511 -11.16 -12.17 -4.15
CA ASP A 511 -10.36 -13.04 -5.01
C ASP A 511 -8.88 -12.64 -5.05
N VAL A 512 -8.56 -11.35 -4.94
CA VAL A 512 -7.19 -10.84 -4.83
C VAL A 512 -6.65 -11.17 -3.45
N VAL A 513 -7.42 -10.92 -2.38
CA VAL A 513 -7.06 -11.31 -1.01
C VAL A 513 -6.80 -12.82 -0.92
N SER A 514 -7.67 -13.64 -1.51
CA SER A 514 -7.49 -15.10 -1.57
C SER A 514 -6.23 -15.49 -2.35
N TYR A 515 -5.92 -14.78 -3.43
CA TYR A 515 -4.71 -14.97 -4.22
C TYR A 515 -3.45 -14.69 -3.41
N TYR A 516 -3.40 -13.55 -2.70
CA TYR A 516 -2.29 -13.20 -1.82
C TYR A 516 -2.13 -14.20 -0.68
N ARG A 517 -3.22 -14.62 -0.06
CA ARG A 517 -3.21 -15.68 0.97
C ARG A 517 -2.56 -16.96 0.44
N GLY A 518 -2.93 -17.38 -0.76
CA GLY A 518 -2.34 -18.53 -1.43
C GLY A 518 -0.84 -18.36 -1.72
N LEU A 519 -0.41 -17.16 -2.12
CA LEU A 519 1.02 -16.86 -2.29
C LEU A 519 1.79 -16.93 -0.96
N MET A 520 1.18 -16.48 0.15
CA MET A 520 1.77 -16.64 1.48
C MET A 520 1.90 -18.11 1.88
N GLU A 521 0.92 -18.95 1.55
CA GLU A 521 0.99 -20.39 1.79
C GLU A 521 2.13 -21.03 1.01
N ILE A 522 2.33 -20.68 -0.26
CA ILE A 522 3.47 -21.14 -1.07
C ILE A 522 4.79 -20.74 -0.40
N ARG A 523 4.92 -19.51 0.06
CA ARG A 523 6.13 -19.02 0.73
C ARG A 523 6.43 -19.80 2.02
N LYS A 524 5.40 -20.11 2.81
CA LYS A 524 5.55 -20.92 4.03
C LYS A 524 5.95 -22.36 3.74
N ALA A 525 5.46 -22.91 2.63
CA ALA A 525 5.66 -24.30 2.26
C ALA A 525 7.04 -24.60 1.66
N PHE A 526 7.72 -23.61 1.08
CA PHE A 526 8.94 -23.81 0.29
C PHE A 526 10.12 -23.01 0.86
N SER A 527 10.99 -23.72 1.59
CA SER A 527 12.10 -23.13 2.35
C SER A 527 13.13 -22.34 1.50
N PRO A 528 13.38 -22.63 0.21
CA PRO A 528 14.25 -21.79 -0.62
C PRO A 528 13.82 -20.34 -0.73
N LEU A 529 12.56 -20.03 -0.48
CA LEU A 529 12.05 -18.65 -0.47
C LEU A 529 12.48 -17.86 0.78
N ALA A 530 13.01 -18.52 1.82
CA ALA A 530 13.49 -17.84 3.03
C ALA A 530 14.80 -17.06 2.83
N LYS A 531 15.66 -17.51 1.92
CA LYS A 531 17.01 -16.96 1.76
C LYS A 531 17.11 -16.13 0.49
N SER A 532 17.64 -14.92 0.63
CA SER A 532 17.91 -14.05 -0.51
C SER A 532 18.77 -14.72 -1.56
N GLN A 533 18.29 -14.72 -2.80
CA GLN A 533 18.98 -15.22 -3.97
C GLN A 533 18.78 -14.31 -5.17
N THR A 534 19.84 -14.08 -5.95
CA THR A 534 19.74 -13.26 -7.16
C THR A 534 19.07 -14.05 -8.28
N ILE A 535 17.88 -13.62 -8.71
CA ILE A 535 17.19 -14.12 -9.90
C ILE A 535 17.77 -13.40 -11.13
N LYS A 536 18.39 -14.15 -12.04
CA LYS A 536 19.04 -13.61 -13.25
C LYS A 536 18.08 -13.43 -14.43
N ASN A 537 17.05 -14.28 -14.51
CA ASN A 537 16.05 -14.24 -15.55
C ASN A 537 14.66 -14.13 -14.92
N SER A 538 13.98 -13.01 -15.12
CA SER A 538 12.66 -12.77 -14.57
C SER A 538 11.53 -13.40 -15.39
N GLU A 539 11.79 -13.84 -16.62
CA GLU A 539 10.81 -14.54 -17.44
C GLU A 539 10.60 -15.99 -17.02
N ALA A 540 11.70 -16.67 -16.64
CA ALA A 540 11.65 -18.03 -16.16
C ALA A 540 12.81 -18.34 -15.22
N TYR A 541 12.53 -18.96 -14.08
CA TYR A 541 13.55 -19.47 -13.18
C TYR A 541 13.05 -20.69 -12.38
N VAL A 542 14.00 -21.42 -11.81
CA VAL A 542 13.75 -22.63 -11.03
C VAL A 542 14.47 -22.50 -9.70
N LEU A 543 13.81 -22.91 -8.63
CA LEU A 543 14.36 -23.05 -7.28
C LEU A 543 14.32 -24.53 -6.89
N ALA A 544 15.41 -25.04 -6.30
CA ALA A 544 15.48 -26.40 -5.80
C ALA A 544 15.16 -26.44 -4.31
N GLY A 545 14.35 -27.40 -3.87
CA GLY A 545 14.07 -27.70 -2.47
C GLY A 545 15.35 -28.07 -1.71
N THR A 546 15.38 -27.74 -0.44
CA THR A 546 16.56 -27.92 0.41
C THR A 546 16.29 -28.78 1.65
N LYS A 547 15.04 -29.14 1.89
CA LYS A 547 14.60 -29.91 3.07
C LYS A 547 13.78 -31.11 2.66
N ASP A 548 13.85 -32.18 3.45
CA ASP A 548 12.93 -33.31 3.34
C ASP A 548 11.50 -32.88 3.66
N GLY A 549 10.53 -33.40 2.92
CA GLY A 549 9.11 -33.08 3.11
C GLY A 549 8.64 -31.75 2.52
N GLU A 550 9.44 -31.12 1.66
CA GLU A 550 9.02 -30.02 0.79
C GLU A 550 9.11 -30.42 -0.69
N TRP A 551 8.62 -29.58 -1.58
CA TRP A 551 8.73 -29.81 -3.03
C TRP A 551 10.21 -29.86 -3.46
N ASN A 552 10.55 -30.79 -4.34
CA ASN A 552 11.92 -30.90 -4.85
C ASN A 552 12.28 -29.72 -5.76
N THR A 553 11.31 -29.20 -6.51
CA THR A 553 11.55 -28.16 -7.50
C THR A 553 10.33 -27.27 -7.64
N MET A 554 10.55 -25.96 -7.63
CA MET A 554 9.54 -24.96 -7.98
C MET A 554 10.02 -24.16 -9.20
N ALA A 555 9.20 -24.08 -10.24
CA ALA A 555 9.44 -23.27 -11.42
C ALA A 555 8.50 -22.07 -11.45
N VAL A 556 9.01 -20.91 -11.85
CA VAL A 556 8.25 -19.67 -11.99
C VAL A 556 8.37 -19.19 -13.42
N LEU A 557 7.23 -19.01 -14.09
CA LEU A 557 7.13 -18.59 -15.49
C LEU A 557 6.29 -17.31 -15.56
N ASN A 558 6.84 -16.25 -16.15
CA ASN A 558 6.22 -14.94 -16.16
C ASN A 558 5.97 -14.43 -17.57
N ASN A 559 4.70 -14.16 -17.89
CA ASN A 559 4.28 -13.55 -19.16
C ASN A 559 3.61 -12.20 -18.90
N GLU A 560 4.31 -11.12 -19.25
CA GLU A 560 3.82 -9.73 -19.13
C GLU A 560 3.12 -9.22 -20.39
N SER A 561 3.06 -10.05 -21.46
CA SER A 561 2.42 -9.66 -22.72
C SER A 561 0.91 -9.86 -22.66
N ASP A 562 0.21 -9.21 -23.60
CA ASP A 562 -1.25 -9.28 -23.77
C ASP A 562 -1.72 -10.53 -24.54
N VAL A 563 -0.80 -11.41 -24.89
CA VAL A 563 -1.06 -12.67 -25.59
C VAL A 563 -0.41 -13.84 -24.84
N SER A 564 -0.96 -15.04 -25.02
CA SER A 564 -0.33 -16.26 -24.49
C SER A 564 1.03 -16.48 -25.12
N LYS A 565 1.99 -16.95 -24.32
CA LYS A 565 3.39 -17.15 -24.71
C LYS A 565 3.88 -18.53 -24.30
N GLU A 566 4.64 -19.18 -25.17
CA GLU A 566 5.38 -20.39 -24.81
C GLU A 566 6.67 -19.98 -24.09
N ILE A 567 6.85 -20.47 -22.86
CA ILE A 567 8.04 -20.23 -22.04
C ILE A 567 8.71 -21.53 -21.70
N THR A 568 10.02 -21.58 -21.88
CA THR A 568 10.84 -22.76 -21.56
C THR A 568 11.29 -22.73 -20.11
N ILE A 569 11.00 -23.78 -19.36
CA ILE A 569 11.52 -23.97 -17.99
C ILE A 569 13.02 -24.19 -18.05
N PRO A 570 13.85 -23.37 -17.38
CA PRO A 570 15.30 -23.58 -17.36
C PRO A 570 15.67 -24.78 -16.47
N VAL A 571 15.82 -25.94 -17.06
CA VAL A 571 16.13 -27.19 -16.33
C VAL A 571 17.56 -27.14 -15.80
N GLN A 572 17.73 -27.18 -14.50
CA GLN A 572 19.03 -27.42 -13.86
C GLN A 572 19.04 -28.85 -13.29
N GLY A 573 19.58 -29.80 -14.06
CA GLY A 573 20.02 -31.10 -13.58
C GLY A 573 18.97 -32.21 -13.41
N ARG A 574 17.67 -31.94 -13.38
CA ARG A 574 16.58 -32.92 -13.49
C ARG A 574 15.53 -32.41 -14.48
N ALA A 575 15.26 -33.17 -15.49
CA ALA A 575 14.09 -32.94 -16.33
C ALA A 575 12.86 -33.46 -15.57
N ALA A 576 12.19 -32.62 -14.79
CA ALA A 576 10.81 -32.90 -14.42
C ALA A 576 10.00 -32.87 -15.74
N THR A 577 9.32 -33.94 -16.06
CA THR A 577 8.49 -34.03 -17.27
C THR A 577 7.07 -33.58 -16.98
N ASP A 578 6.64 -33.66 -15.73
CA ASP A 578 5.28 -33.35 -15.28
C ASP A 578 5.29 -32.36 -14.12
N TRP A 579 4.40 -31.40 -14.19
CA TRP A 579 4.29 -30.29 -13.25
C TRP A 579 2.87 -30.14 -12.73
N VAL A 580 2.74 -29.77 -11.47
CA VAL A 580 1.49 -29.34 -10.86
C VAL A 580 1.48 -27.81 -10.81
N VAL A 581 0.43 -27.21 -11.33
CA VAL A 581 0.21 -25.75 -11.26
C VAL A 581 -0.30 -25.40 -9.86
N ILE A 582 0.38 -24.52 -9.16
CA ILE A 582 -0.01 -24.05 -7.83
C ILE A 582 -0.31 -22.55 -7.78
N ALA A 583 0.04 -21.81 -8.85
CA ALA A 583 -0.46 -20.45 -9.09
C ALA A 583 -0.61 -20.23 -10.59
N ASN A 584 -1.65 -19.50 -10.97
CA ASN A 584 -1.94 -19.07 -12.33
C ASN A 584 -2.46 -17.61 -12.30
N GLY A 585 -3.09 -17.12 -13.39
CA GLY A 585 -3.63 -15.76 -13.42
C GLY A 585 -4.84 -15.52 -12.49
N GLU A 586 -5.49 -16.57 -12.01
CA GLU A 586 -6.74 -16.47 -11.26
C GLU A 586 -6.61 -16.89 -9.80
N SER A 587 -5.82 -17.92 -9.53
CA SER A 587 -5.73 -18.57 -8.22
C SER A 587 -4.29 -18.89 -7.85
N ALA A 588 -3.99 -18.93 -6.55
CA ALA A 588 -2.72 -19.35 -6.00
C ALA A 588 -2.94 -20.15 -4.70
N GLY A 589 -1.99 -21.00 -4.33
CA GLY A 589 -1.99 -21.77 -3.08
C GLY A 589 -1.20 -23.05 -3.18
N VAL A 590 -1.33 -23.91 -2.20
CA VAL A 590 -0.58 -25.19 -2.11
C VAL A 590 -1.37 -26.39 -2.63
N VAL A 591 -2.56 -26.16 -3.19
CA VAL A 591 -3.44 -27.20 -3.77
C VAL A 591 -3.35 -27.14 -5.29
N SER A 592 -3.39 -28.31 -5.95
CA SER A 592 -3.33 -28.39 -7.40
C SER A 592 -4.44 -27.59 -8.09
N LEU A 593 -4.04 -26.72 -9.01
CA LEU A 593 -4.93 -26.01 -9.95
C LEU A 593 -5.03 -26.71 -11.31
N GLY A 594 -4.24 -27.76 -11.51
CA GLY A 594 -4.14 -28.52 -12.74
C GLY A 594 -2.73 -29.05 -12.95
N GLU A 595 -2.52 -29.79 -14.02
CA GLU A 595 -1.25 -30.37 -14.38
C GLU A 595 -0.83 -29.94 -15.79
N VAL A 596 0.47 -29.77 -16.00
CA VAL A 596 1.07 -29.50 -17.30
C VAL A 596 2.31 -30.40 -17.49
N ALA A 597 2.64 -30.74 -18.72
CA ALA A 597 3.73 -31.63 -19.02
C ALA A 597 4.78 -30.97 -19.93
N GLY A 598 6.02 -31.42 -19.81
CA GLY A 598 7.12 -31.00 -20.65
C GLY A 598 7.89 -29.80 -20.13
N SER A 599 8.87 -29.35 -20.93
CA SER A 599 9.75 -28.21 -20.57
C SER A 599 9.30 -26.88 -21.20
N VAL A 600 8.36 -26.91 -22.16
CA VAL A 600 7.80 -25.71 -22.79
C VAL A 600 6.35 -25.61 -22.39
N ILE A 601 5.99 -24.54 -21.70
CA ILE A 601 4.66 -24.32 -21.14
C ILE A 601 4.03 -23.09 -21.79
N THR A 602 2.78 -23.20 -22.20
CA THR A 602 1.99 -22.06 -22.63
C THR A 602 1.50 -21.27 -21.41
N VAL A 603 2.00 -20.07 -21.24
CA VAL A 603 1.62 -19.16 -20.16
C VAL A 603 0.61 -18.14 -20.70
N PRO A 604 -0.59 -18.03 -20.15
CA PRO A 604 -1.60 -17.05 -20.58
C PRO A 604 -1.11 -15.60 -20.50
N ALA A 605 -1.80 -14.69 -21.20
CA ALA A 605 -1.53 -13.25 -21.13
C ALA A 605 -1.58 -12.74 -19.70
N TYR A 606 -0.69 -11.82 -19.35
CA TYR A 606 -0.62 -11.20 -18.03
C TYR A 606 -0.67 -12.20 -16.86
N THR A 607 0.17 -13.24 -16.93
CA THR A 607 0.12 -14.33 -15.96
C THR A 607 1.53 -14.69 -15.50
N THR A 608 1.71 -14.83 -14.19
CA THR A 608 2.83 -15.57 -13.60
C THR A 608 2.30 -16.94 -13.17
N MET A 609 2.86 -18.02 -13.74
CA MET A 609 2.57 -19.39 -13.31
C MET A 609 3.64 -19.86 -12.35
N ILE A 610 3.23 -20.46 -11.24
CA ILE A 610 4.12 -21.17 -10.32
C ILE A 610 3.78 -22.65 -10.41
N LEU A 611 4.82 -23.45 -10.70
CA LEU A 611 4.72 -24.87 -10.91
C LEU A 611 5.61 -25.60 -9.90
N VAL A 612 5.20 -26.76 -9.45
CA VAL A 612 6.02 -27.68 -8.65
C VAL A 612 6.10 -29.03 -9.31
N ASP A 613 7.20 -29.76 -9.10
CA ASP A 613 7.32 -31.07 -9.71
C ASP A 613 6.28 -32.05 -9.16
N LYS A 614 5.67 -32.81 -10.07
CA LYS A 614 4.58 -33.71 -9.71
C LYS A 614 5.02 -34.84 -8.80
N GLU A 615 6.26 -35.36 -8.96
CA GLU A 615 6.76 -36.47 -8.19
C GLU A 615 6.78 -36.16 -6.68
N SER A 616 7.19 -34.90 -6.29
CA SER A 616 7.22 -34.51 -4.88
C SER A 616 5.92 -33.89 -4.40
N PHE A 617 5.05 -33.44 -5.29
CA PHE A 617 3.82 -32.74 -4.90
C PHE A 617 2.90 -33.59 -4.03
N ASP A 618 2.68 -34.85 -4.43
CA ASP A 618 1.75 -35.76 -3.76
C ASP A 618 2.29 -36.25 -2.40
N ASP A 619 3.62 -36.25 -2.21
CA ASP A 619 4.31 -36.69 -1.00
C ASP A 619 4.45 -35.59 0.06
N VAL A 620 4.12 -34.34 -0.25
CA VAL A 620 4.34 -33.20 0.66
C VAL A 620 3.14 -32.94 1.56
N ALA A 621 3.37 -32.97 2.88
CA ALA A 621 2.34 -32.80 3.91
C ALA A 621 1.63 -31.44 3.89
N VAL A 622 2.17 -30.42 3.21
CA VAL A 622 1.57 -29.06 3.13
C VAL A 622 0.23 -29.02 2.40
N THR A 623 -0.08 -30.05 1.60
CA THR A 623 -1.36 -30.16 0.89
C THR A 623 -2.47 -30.80 1.76
N SER A 624 -2.10 -31.45 2.87
CA SER A 624 -3.06 -32.09 3.76
C SER A 624 -3.77 -31.06 4.65
N GLY A 625 -5.05 -31.32 4.93
CA GLY A 625 -5.88 -30.44 5.77
C GLY A 625 -6.28 -29.08 5.10
N LYS A 626 -6.12 -28.98 3.78
CA LYS A 626 -6.57 -27.82 3.00
C LYS A 626 -7.90 -28.10 2.31
N GLY A 627 -8.79 -27.13 2.33
CA GLY A 627 -10.05 -27.13 1.62
C GLY A 627 -9.98 -26.32 0.33
N LYS A 628 -10.84 -26.67 -0.62
CA LYS A 628 -10.90 -26.05 -1.94
C LYS A 628 -12.34 -25.76 -2.31
N VAL A 629 -12.62 -24.53 -2.75
CA VAL A 629 -13.91 -24.13 -3.32
C VAL A 629 -13.68 -23.62 -4.73
N ILE A 630 -14.30 -24.29 -5.73
CA ILE A 630 -14.23 -23.88 -7.12
C ILE A 630 -15.46 -23.03 -7.43
N VAL A 631 -15.24 -21.80 -7.89
CA VAL A 631 -16.30 -20.88 -8.29
C VAL A 631 -16.34 -20.79 -9.80
N ASN A 632 -17.45 -21.21 -10.38
CA ASN A 632 -17.67 -21.23 -11.84
C ASN A 632 -18.65 -20.13 -12.24
N TYR A 633 -18.41 -19.54 -13.40
CA TYR A 633 -19.27 -18.55 -14.04
C TYR A 633 -19.64 -19.07 -15.42
N VAL A 634 -20.91 -19.41 -15.64
CA VAL A 634 -21.35 -20.21 -16.80
C VAL A 634 -22.52 -19.53 -17.49
N ILE A 635 -22.50 -19.52 -18.83
CA ILE A 635 -23.63 -19.12 -19.64
C ILE A 635 -24.62 -20.32 -19.71
N LYS A 636 -25.82 -20.14 -19.16
CA LYS A 636 -26.79 -21.23 -18.91
C LYS A 636 -27.09 -22.07 -20.13
N ASP A 637 -27.30 -21.45 -21.26
CA ASP A 637 -27.82 -22.16 -22.49
C ASP A 637 -26.72 -22.91 -23.24
N SER A 638 -25.46 -22.42 -23.12
CA SER A 638 -24.33 -22.99 -23.84
C SER A 638 -23.42 -23.83 -22.95
N GLU A 639 -23.58 -23.76 -21.66
CA GLU A 639 -22.65 -24.29 -20.63
C GLU A 639 -21.20 -23.84 -20.80
N GLN A 640 -20.98 -22.79 -21.63
CA GLN A 640 -19.68 -22.20 -21.82
C GLN A 640 -19.28 -21.35 -20.59
N LYS A 641 -18.01 -21.35 -20.26
CA LYS A 641 -17.48 -20.48 -19.23
C LYS A 641 -17.58 -19.01 -19.66
N LEU A 642 -18.20 -18.20 -18.85
CA LEU A 642 -18.21 -16.74 -19.02
C LEU A 642 -16.83 -16.13 -18.70
N ARG A 643 -16.15 -16.71 -17.73
CA ARG A 643 -14.77 -16.40 -17.35
C ARG A 643 -14.11 -17.66 -16.76
N GLU A 644 -12.79 -17.60 -16.54
CA GLU A 644 -12.09 -18.68 -15.86
C GLU A 644 -12.59 -18.86 -14.42
N SER A 645 -12.58 -20.10 -13.95
CA SER A 645 -13.01 -20.45 -12.60
C SER A 645 -12.02 -19.91 -11.58
N ILE A 646 -12.53 -19.38 -10.47
CA ILE A 646 -11.72 -18.99 -9.32
C ILE A 646 -11.65 -20.17 -8.35
N THR A 647 -10.48 -20.44 -7.80
CA THR A 647 -10.30 -21.42 -6.73
C THR A 647 -9.95 -20.71 -5.44
N LEU A 648 -10.86 -20.74 -4.47
CA LEU A 648 -10.58 -20.32 -3.10
C LEU A 648 -9.96 -21.50 -2.35
N GLN A 649 -8.97 -21.24 -1.51
CA GLN A 649 -8.28 -22.25 -0.71
C GLN A 649 -8.14 -21.78 0.73
N GLY A 650 -8.20 -22.70 1.66
CA GLY A 650 -8.04 -22.39 3.07
C GLY A 650 -7.88 -23.63 3.93
N THR A 651 -7.54 -23.45 5.19
CA THR A 651 -7.46 -24.55 6.13
C THR A 651 -8.86 -25.12 6.39
N SER A 652 -9.00 -26.44 6.34
CA SER A 652 -10.27 -27.10 6.64
C SER A 652 -10.77 -26.70 8.04
N GLY A 653 -12.04 -26.32 8.13
CA GLY A 653 -12.63 -25.75 9.34
C GLY A 653 -12.62 -24.21 9.42
N THR A 654 -11.92 -23.50 8.53
CA THR A 654 -12.00 -22.04 8.43
C THR A 654 -13.07 -21.57 7.46
N ASN A 655 -13.57 -20.36 7.61
CA ASN A 655 -14.64 -19.81 6.78
C ASN A 655 -14.13 -19.39 5.40
N TYR A 656 -15.02 -19.50 4.39
CA TYR A 656 -14.83 -18.88 3.09
C TYR A 656 -16.04 -18.00 2.73
N ALA A 657 -15.78 -17.01 1.88
CA ALA A 657 -16.82 -16.25 1.17
C ALA A 657 -16.41 -16.12 -0.29
N VAL A 658 -17.38 -16.36 -1.20
CA VAL A 658 -17.17 -16.12 -2.63
C VAL A 658 -17.16 -14.62 -2.87
N PRO A 659 -16.17 -14.08 -3.61
CA PRO A 659 -16.09 -12.65 -3.92
C PRO A 659 -17.30 -12.18 -4.74
N ASP A 660 -17.75 -10.97 -4.48
CA ASP A 660 -18.75 -10.30 -5.31
C ASP A 660 -18.07 -9.72 -6.56
N ILE A 661 -18.08 -10.52 -7.61
CA ILE A 661 -17.44 -10.12 -8.86
C ILE A 661 -18.47 -9.44 -9.76
N LYS A 662 -18.10 -8.26 -10.25
CA LYS A 662 -18.91 -7.52 -11.25
C LYS A 662 -19.19 -8.40 -12.46
N ILE A 663 -20.45 -8.48 -12.82
CA ILE A 663 -20.91 -9.25 -13.97
C ILE A 663 -20.47 -8.50 -15.24
N PRO A 664 -19.85 -9.19 -16.22
CA PRO A 664 -19.52 -8.57 -17.49
C PRO A 664 -20.76 -7.96 -18.17
N SER A 665 -20.59 -6.78 -18.74
CA SER A 665 -21.61 -6.12 -19.54
C SER A 665 -22.08 -7.06 -20.64
N GLY A 666 -23.38 -7.15 -20.87
CA GLY A 666 -23.96 -8.09 -21.84
C GLY A 666 -24.49 -9.39 -21.25
N TYR A 667 -24.38 -9.56 -19.92
CA TYR A 667 -24.94 -10.72 -19.25
C TYR A 667 -25.78 -10.31 -18.05
N THR A 668 -26.74 -11.13 -17.67
CA THR A 668 -27.56 -10.97 -16.47
C THR A 668 -27.52 -12.23 -15.63
N PHE A 669 -27.39 -12.06 -14.33
CA PHE A 669 -27.44 -13.15 -13.37
C PHE A 669 -28.80 -13.86 -13.45
N LEU A 670 -28.80 -15.19 -13.55
CA LEU A 670 -29.99 -16.03 -13.61
C LEU A 670 -30.22 -16.83 -12.33
N SER A 671 -29.20 -17.58 -11.89
CA SER A 671 -29.30 -18.47 -10.74
C SER A 671 -27.93 -18.94 -10.29
N LYS A 672 -27.86 -19.52 -9.10
CA LYS A 672 -26.64 -20.16 -8.60
C LYS A 672 -26.89 -21.52 -7.99
N THR A 673 -25.83 -22.31 -7.87
CA THR A 673 -25.79 -23.55 -7.11
C THR A 673 -24.57 -23.51 -6.17
N GLY A 674 -24.66 -24.21 -5.03
CA GLY A 674 -23.64 -24.17 -3.98
C GLY A 674 -23.78 -22.96 -3.05
N ASP A 675 -23.05 -22.97 -1.95
CA ASP A 675 -23.11 -21.94 -0.92
C ASP A 675 -22.01 -20.88 -1.15
N GLU A 676 -22.41 -19.62 -1.21
CA GLU A 676 -21.46 -18.49 -1.37
C GLU A 676 -20.59 -18.28 -0.13
N LYS A 677 -21.04 -18.73 1.01
CA LYS A 677 -20.34 -18.64 2.28
C LYS A 677 -20.45 -19.97 2.99
N GLY A 678 -19.37 -20.38 3.64
CA GLY A 678 -19.36 -21.67 4.33
C GLY A 678 -18.02 -21.91 5.00
N VAL A 679 -17.78 -23.18 5.31
CA VAL A 679 -16.53 -23.64 5.93
C VAL A 679 -15.81 -24.55 4.96
N TYR A 680 -14.49 -24.34 4.80
CA TYR A 680 -13.69 -25.26 4.00
C TYR A 680 -13.74 -26.69 4.56
N THR A 681 -13.99 -27.65 3.68
CA THR A 681 -13.94 -29.09 4.02
C THR A 681 -12.75 -29.74 3.33
N SER A 682 -12.42 -30.97 3.71
CA SER A 682 -11.40 -31.76 3.02
C SER A 682 -11.78 -32.14 1.58
N GLU A 683 -13.08 -32.06 1.26
CA GLU A 683 -13.60 -32.32 -0.09
C GLU A 683 -13.67 -31.00 -0.89
N THR A 684 -13.52 -31.11 -2.21
CA THR A 684 -13.71 -29.95 -3.10
C THR A 684 -15.18 -29.55 -3.14
N GLN A 685 -15.45 -28.32 -2.77
CA GLN A 685 -16.76 -27.68 -2.84
C GLN A 685 -16.88 -26.89 -4.15
N THR A 686 -18.07 -26.72 -4.68
CA THR A 686 -18.30 -26.01 -5.94
C THR A 686 -19.46 -25.04 -5.81
N VAL A 687 -19.24 -23.82 -6.27
CA VAL A 687 -20.27 -22.78 -6.44
C VAL A 687 -20.33 -22.43 -7.92
N THR A 688 -21.52 -22.46 -8.50
CA THR A 688 -21.68 -22.12 -9.92
C THR A 688 -22.73 -21.04 -10.08
N TYR A 689 -22.33 -19.93 -10.69
CA TYR A 689 -23.21 -18.85 -11.11
C TYR A 689 -23.59 -19.04 -12.56
N TYR A 690 -24.90 -18.99 -12.84
CA TYR A 690 -25.44 -19.09 -14.17
C TYR A 690 -25.93 -17.74 -14.67
N TYR A 691 -25.56 -17.39 -15.87
CA TYR A 691 -25.91 -16.14 -16.53
C TYR A 691 -26.61 -16.37 -17.85
N ASN A 692 -27.49 -15.44 -18.23
CA ASN A 692 -28.03 -15.33 -19.57
C ASN A 692 -27.35 -14.18 -20.30
N ALA A 693 -27.06 -14.40 -21.61
CA ALA A 693 -26.69 -13.27 -22.46
C ALA A 693 -27.89 -12.31 -22.58
N ILE A 694 -27.67 -11.02 -22.46
CA ILE A 694 -28.73 -10.04 -22.73
C ILE A 694 -29.03 -10.02 -24.20
N ASN A 695 -30.33 -9.75 -24.54
CA ASN A 695 -30.66 -9.48 -25.91
C ASN A 695 -29.98 -8.17 -26.36
N PRO A 696 -29.08 -8.20 -27.37
CA PRO A 696 -28.36 -7.00 -27.77
C PRO A 696 -29.28 -5.86 -28.26
N ASP A 697 -30.53 -6.18 -28.67
CA ASP A 697 -31.52 -5.18 -29.03
C ASP A 697 -31.96 -4.27 -27.87
N THR A 698 -31.66 -4.64 -26.62
CA THR A 698 -32.04 -3.87 -25.44
C THR A 698 -31.07 -2.74 -25.11
N VAL A 699 -29.86 -2.78 -25.66
CA VAL A 699 -28.80 -1.79 -25.41
C VAL A 699 -28.53 -0.85 -26.57
N VAL A 700 -29.34 -0.98 -27.64
CA VAL A 700 -29.31 -0.07 -28.79
C VAL A 700 -30.74 0.39 -29.14
N ASP A 701 -30.84 1.60 -29.66
CA ASP A 701 -32.08 2.14 -30.22
C ASP A 701 -31.85 2.55 -31.67
N GLY A 702 -32.77 2.20 -32.56
CA GLY A 702 -32.70 2.48 -34.01
C GLY A 702 -32.26 1.32 -34.86
N ILE A 703 -31.63 0.27 -34.30
CA ILE A 703 -31.31 -0.97 -35.02
C ILE A 703 -31.72 -2.19 -34.20
N LYS A 704 -31.75 -3.35 -34.88
CA LYS A 704 -31.97 -4.66 -34.25
C LYS A 704 -30.94 -5.66 -34.77
N ASN A 705 -30.64 -6.66 -33.94
CA ASN A 705 -29.80 -7.76 -34.33
C ASN A 705 -30.41 -8.50 -35.53
N ASN A 706 -29.61 -8.78 -36.55
CA ASN A 706 -30.00 -9.30 -37.86
C ASN A 706 -30.93 -8.36 -38.64
N GLY A 707 -31.00 -7.07 -38.28
CA GLY A 707 -31.79 -6.08 -39.00
C GLY A 707 -31.21 -5.76 -40.39
N VAL A 708 -32.11 -5.49 -41.34
CA VAL A 708 -31.76 -5.11 -42.71
C VAL A 708 -32.19 -3.66 -42.93
N TYR A 709 -31.29 -2.83 -43.41
CA TYR A 709 -31.47 -1.39 -43.58
C TYR A 709 -31.11 -0.98 -45.01
N CYS A 710 -31.63 0.14 -45.51
CA CYS A 710 -31.24 0.69 -46.78
C CYS A 710 -30.50 2.01 -46.61
N GLU A 711 -29.48 2.23 -47.45
CA GLU A 711 -28.61 3.43 -47.47
C GLU A 711 -27.72 3.56 -46.22
N LYS A 712 -28.30 3.49 -45.04
CA LYS A 712 -27.58 3.59 -43.73
C LYS A 712 -28.39 2.94 -42.62
N ALA A 713 -27.69 2.42 -41.62
CA ALA A 713 -28.24 2.06 -40.32
C ALA A 713 -27.80 3.09 -39.29
N GLN A 714 -28.72 3.68 -38.55
CA GLN A 714 -28.47 4.70 -37.53
C GLN A 714 -28.98 4.24 -36.18
N PHE A 715 -28.18 4.41 -35.15
CA PHE A 715 -28.56 3.94 -33.82
C PHE A 715 -27.89 4.75 -32.70
N LYS A 716 -28.49 4.68 -31.53
CA LYS A 716 -27.88 5.14 -30.26
C LYS A 716 -27.55 3.93 -29.40
N VAL A 717 -26.49 3.99 -28.65
CA VAL A 717 -26.21 3.07 -27.54
C VAL A 717 -26.93 3.62 -26.31
N THR A 718 -27.77 2.80 -25.69
CA THR A 718 -28.65 3.22 -24.59
C THR A 718 -28.04 3.00 -23.21
N SER A 719 -26.98 2.16 -23.11
CA SER A 719 -26.21 1.93 -21.87
C SER A 719 -24.90 2.68 -21.91
N SER A 720 -24.57 3.38 -20.85
CA SER A 720 -23.29 4.05 -20.63
C SER A 720 -22.13 3.08 -20.37
N ASP A 721 -22.40 1.80 -20.16
CA ASP A 721 -21.39 0.77 -19.89
C ASP A 721 -20.47 0.54 -21.10
N TYR A 722 -21.01 0.76 -22.32
CA TYR A 722 -20.23 0.55 -23.53
C TYR A 722 -19.55 1.84 -24.00
N THR A 723 -18.23 1.81 -24.01
CA THR A 723 -17.39 2.97 -24.34
C THR A 723 -16.75 2.91 -25.71
N GLN A 724 -16.74 1.73 -26.35
CA GLN A 724 -16.23 1.56 -27.69
C GLN A 724 -17.30 0.92 -28.60
N VAL A 725 -17.51 1.50 -29.77
CA VAL A 725 -18.43 1.01 -30.80
C VAL A 725 -17.68 0.78 -32.10
N MET A 726 -17.76 -0.42 -32.64
CA MET A 726 -17.12 -0.79 -33.89
C MET A 726 -18.14 -1.35 -34.90
N ALA A 727 -17.87 -1.15 -36.19
CA ALA A 727 -18.55 -1.87 -37.29
C ALA A 727 -17.48 -2.65 -38.09
N GLY A 728 -17.50 -3.97 -37.99
CA GLY A 728 -16.37 -4.78 -38.46
C GLY A 728 -15.08 -4.37 -37.76
N ASN A 729 -14.07 -3.99 -38.52
CA ASN A 729 -12.78 -3.53 -38.01
C ASN A 729 -12.67 -2.00 -37.83
N LYS A 730 -13.75 -1.26 -38.03
CA LYS A 730 -13.74 0.21 -37.99
C LYS A 730 -14.40 0.71 -36.73
N THR A 731 -13.67 1.54 -35.95
CA THR A 731 -14.26 2.28 -34.84
C THR A 731 -15.25 3.33 -35.37
N LEU A 732 -16.45 3.34 -34.81
CA LEU A 732 -17.47 4.34 -35.08
C LEU A 732 -17.40 5.47 -34.02
N THR A 733 -17.67 6.68 -34.48
CA THR A 733 -17.90 7.85 -33.63
C THR A 733 -19.34 8.32 -33.81
N HIS A 734 -20.00 8.73 -32.76
CA HIS A 734 -21.33 9.31 -32.79
C HIS A 734 -21.26 10.81 -33.13
N ASP A 735 -22.36 11.33 -33.63
CA ASP A 735 -22.56 12.78 -33.83
C ASP A 735 -22.95 13.49 -32.52
N VAL A 736 -23.26 14.79 -32.61
CA VAL A 736 -23.62 15.63 -31.46
C VAL A 736 -24.91 15.17 -30.74
N ASP A 737 -25.73 14.38 -31.42
CA ASP A 737 -26.98 13.80 -30.87
C ASP A 737 -26.78 12.38 -30.33
N GLY A 738 -25.55 11.86 -30.34
CA GLY A 738 -25.20 10.51 -29.88
C GLY A 738 -25.54 9.40 -30.87
N ILE A 739 -25.70 9.73 -32.18
CA ILE A 739 -26.10 8.77 -33.20
C ILE A 739 -24.87 8.22 -33.93
N TYR A 740 -24.73 6.91 -33.93
CA TYR A 740 -23.78 6.16 -34.73
C TYR A 740 -24.40 5.83 -36.11
N THR A 741 -23.58 5.85 -37.14
CA THR A 741 -24.01 5.58 -38.49
C THR A 741 -23.12 4.53 -39.17
N VAL A 742 -23.74 3.49 -39.70
CA VAL A 742 -23.14 2.49 -40.60
C VAL A 742 -23.67 2.71 -42.00
N SER A 743 -22.80 2.91 -42.97
CA SER A 743 -23.14 3.18 -44.36
C SER A 743 -23.25 1.92 -45.22
N ALA A 744 -23.92 2.03 -46.33
CA ALA A 744 -24.27 0.92 -47.25
C ALA A 744 -23.06 0.27 -47.97
N ALA A 745 -21.83 0.81 -47.82
CA ALA A 745 -20.71 0.35 -48.63
C ALA A 745 -20.26 -1.10 -48.32
N ASP A 746 -20.74 -1.69 -47.23
CA ASP A 746 -20.05 -2.82 -46.60
C ASP A 746 -20.91 -4.09 -46.41
N GLY A 747 -22.17 -4.12 -46.91
CA GLY A 747 -23.03 -5.30 -46.80
C GLY A 747 -23.41 -5.63 -45.34
N THR A 748 -23.25 -6.88 -44.94
CA THR A 748 -23.49 -7.29 -43.52
C THR A 748 -22.29 -6.94 -42.66
N GLN A 749 -22.56 -6.19 -41.60
CA GLN A 749 -21.57 -5.75 -40.60
C GLN A 749 -21.89 -6.32 -39.23
N THR A 750 -20.85 -6.68 -38.50
CA THR A 750 -20.97 -6.95 -37.07
C THR A 750 -20.72 -5.64 -36.33
N ILE A 751 -21.70 -5.14 -35.60
CA ILE A 751 -21.57 -4.07 -34.65
C ILE A 751 -21.05 -4.67 -33.33
N THR A 752 -19.93 -4.22 -32.84
CA THR A 752 -19.37 -4.65 -31.59
C THR A 752 -19.44 -3.47 -30.59
N LEU A 753 -20.10 -3.69 -29.47
CA LEU A 753 -20.12 -2.76 -28.33
C LEU A 753 -19.23 -3.33 -27.26
N THR A 754 -18.19 -2.60 -26.86
CA THR A 754 -17.19 -3.03 -25.86
C THR A 754 -17.24 -2.10 -24.66
N ASP A 755 -17.26 -2.68 -23.46
CA ASP A 755 -17.18 -1.93 -22.21
C ASP A 755 -15.71 -1.58 -21.82
N ASN A 756 -15.55 -0.85 -20.70
CA ASN A 756 -14.23 -0.46 -20.18
C ASN A 756 -13.35 -1.65 -19.75
N GLU A 757 -13.95 -2.81 -19.52
CA GLU A 757 -13.26 -4.02 -19.06
C GLU A 757 -12.86 -4.94 -20.23
N GLY A 758 -13.30 -4.60 -21.45
CA GLY A 758 -13.00 -5.34 -22.68
C GLY A 758 -14.04 -6.40 -23.04
N TYR A 759 -15.16 -6.51 -22.32
CA TYR A 759 -16.26 -7.41 -22.68
C TYR A 759 -17.08 -6.82 -23.81
N SER A 760 -17.49 -7.67 -24.75
CA SER A 760 -18.16 -7.22 -25.95
C SER A 760 -19.46 -7.96 -26.19
N ILE A 761 -20.47 -7.23 -26.67
CA ILE A 761 -21.66 -7.82 -27.29
C ILE A 761 -21.69 -7.50 -28.77
N TYR A 762 -22.41 -8.31 -29.53
CA TYR A 762 -22.38 -8.30 -30.98
C TYR A 762 -23.78 -8.23 -31.55
N LEU A 763 -23.97 -7.35 -32.55
CA LEU A 763 -25.16 -7.27 -33.35
C LEU A 763 -24.78 -7.43 -34.82
N SER A 764 -25.52 -8.23 -35.57
CA SER A 764 -25.37 -8.31 -37.00
C SER A 764 -26.38 -7.35 -37.68
N VAL A 765 -25.90 -6.47 -38.55
CA VAL A 765 -26.77 -5.58 -39.35
C VAL A 765 -26.38 -5.66 -40.81
N THR A 766 -27.34 -5.64 -41.68
CA THR A 766 -27.13 -5.61 -43.13
C THR A 766 -27.58 -4.26 -43.67
N VAL A 767 -26.72 -3.53 -44.39
CA VAL A 767 -27.09 -2.26 -45.01
C VAL A 767 -26.97 -2.39 -46.52
N ASN A 768 -28.10 -2.29 -47.20
CA ASN A 768 -28.18 -2.39 -48.65
C ASN A 768 -28.04 -1.01 -49.31
N ALA A 769 -27.18 -0.89 -50.30
CA ALA A 769 -27.04 0.33 -51.10
C ALA A 769 -28.28 0.60 -51.95
N ASN A 770 -28.92 -0.45 -52.38
CA ASN A 770 -30.09 -0.36 -53.26
C ASN A 770 -31.39 -0.75 -52.52
N HIS A 771 -32.48 -0.12 -52.89
CA HIS A 771 -33.77 -0.49 -52.38
C HIS A 771 -34.35 -1.66 -53.19
N THR A 772 -35.00 -2.58 -52.48
CA THR A 772 -35.77 -3.67 -53.13
C THR A 772 -37.21 -3.23 -53.29
N MET A 773 -37.61 -2.90 -54.48
CA MET A 773 -38.97 -2.47 -54.84
C MET A 773 -39.86 -3.66 -55.10
N ASP A 774 -41.12 -3.59 -54.67
CA ASP A 774 -42.12 -4.64 -54.79
C ASP A 774 -42.81 -4.64 -56.15
N ASN A 775 -42.85 -3.51 -56.83
CA ASN A 775 -43.34 -3.39 -58.18
C ASN A 775 -42.80 -2.16 -58.93
N SER A 776 -42.99 -2.13 -60.22
CA SER A 776 -42.65 -1.04 -61.16
C SER A 776 -43.83 -0.48 -61.95
N ASP A 777 -45.01 -0.73 -61.45
CA ASP A 777 -46.29 -0.24 -62.08
C ASP A 777 -46.88 0.90 -61.25
N CYS A 778 -46.91 2.10 -61.79
CA CYS A 778 -47.40 3.28 -61.10
C CYS A 778 -48.86 3.32 -60.75
N THR A 779 -49.67 2.37 -61.20
CA THR A 779 -51.07 2.21 -60.75
C THR A 779 -51.21 1.64 -59.40
N LYS A 780 -50.06 1.20 -58.80
CA LYS A 780 -49.89 0.74 -57.44
C LYS A 780 -48.76 1.46 -56.82
N GLU A 781 -48.81 1.73 -55.53
CA GLU A 781 -47.71 2.28 -54.80
C GLU A 781 -46.56 1.24 -54.73
N SER A 782 -45.36 1.67 -55.14
CA SER A 782 -44.18 0.83 -55.02
C SER A 782 -43.38 1.26 -53.76
N ILE A 783 -43.22 0.34 -52.84
CA ILE A 783 -42.64 0.57 -51.52
C ILE A 783 -41.41 -0.34 -51.37
N CYS A 784 -40.33 0.18 -50.90
CA CYS A 784 -39.20 -0.68 -50.49
C CYS A 784 -39.65 -1.67 -49.41
N SER A 785 -39.49 -2.95 -49.67
CA SER A 785 -39.84 -4.02 -48.73
C SER A 785 -39.08 -3.95 -47.40
N VAL A 786 -37.92 -3.31 -47.37
CA VAL A 786 -37.02 -3.16 -46.18
C VAL A 786 -37.33 -1.88 -45.42
N CYS A 787 -37.16 -0.70 -46.03
CA CYS A 787 -37.23 0.60 -45.32
C CYS A 787 -38.59 1.30 -45.47
N ARG A 788 -39.51 0.72 -46.21
CA ARG A 788 -40.88 1.22 -46.44
C ARG A 788 -40.94 2.59 -47.14
N LYS A 789 -39.82 3.06 -47.72
CA LYS A 789 -39.79 4.28 -48.54
C LYS A 789 -40.62 4.07 -49.80
N ILE A 790 -41.45 5.03 -50.09
CA ILE A 790 -42.31 5.03 -51.32
C ILE A 790 -41.43 5.56 -52.46
N PHE A 791 -41.27 4.77 -53.50
CA PHE A 791 -40.52 5.11 -54.71
C PHE A 791 -41.44 5.42 -55.90
N LEU A 792 -42.62 4.86 -55.91
CA LEU A 792 -43.58 5.08 -56.90
C LEU A 792 -44.93 5.40 -56.26
N ALA A 793 -45.33 6.63 -56.30
CA ALA A 793 -46.68 7.00 -55.83
C ALA A 793 -47.79 6.48 -56.78
N GLN A 794 -48.89 6.05 -56.20
CA GLN A 794 -50.04 5.58 -57.01
C GLN A 794 -50.54 6.70 -57.93
N ALA A 795 -50.49 6.52 -59.19
CA ALA A 795 -50.97 7.42 -60.25
C ALA A 795 -51.49 6.63 -61.46
N ASN A 796 -52.28 7.31 -62.24
CA ASN A 796 -52.65 6.72 -63.55
C ASN A 796 -51.48 6.79 -64.52
N HIS A 797 -51.35 5.77 -65.39
CA HIS A 797 -50.33 5.76 -66.45
C HIS A 797 -50.46 7.02 -67.35
N LYS A 798 -49.36 7.73 -67.42
CA LYS A 798 -49.18 8.82 -68.40
C LYS A 798 -48.21 8.33 -69.42
N PHE A 799 -48.76 7.75 -70.56
CA PHE A 799 -47.94 7.25 -71.64
C PHE A 799 -47.40 8.38 -72.51
N SER A 800 -46.17 8.24 -72.96
CA SER A 800 -45.50 9.19 -73.81
C SER A 800 -46.21 9.49 -75.09
N ASP A 801 -46.10 10.74 -75.61
CA ASP A 801 -46.68 11.04 -76.92
C ASP A 801 -45.85 10.46 -78.04
N THR A 802 -44.58 10.10 -77.82
CA THR A 802 -43.73 9.43 -78.80
C THR A 802 -43.76 7.91 -78.65
N TRP A 803 -43.66 7.25 -79.78
CA TRP A 803 -43.55 5.80 -79.84
C TRP A 803 -42.10 5.34 -79.63
N THR A 804 -41.96 4.39 -78.78
CA THR A 804 -40.73 3.58 -78.66
C THR A 804 -40.89 2.41 -79.62
N LYS A 805 -39.86 1.99 -80.35
CA LYS A 805 -39.89 0.90 -81.30
C LYS A 805 -38.64 0.02 -81.24
N ASP A 806 -38.78 -1.23 -81.63
CA ASP A 806 -37.77 -2.15 -82.04
C ASP A 806 -38.01 -2.55 -83.54
N ASP A 807 -37.30 -3.54 -84.01
CA ASP A 807 -37.40 -3.99 -85.39
C ASP A 807 -38.75 -4.62 -85.76
N THR A 808 -39.57 -4.96 -84.81
CA THR A 808 -40.79 -5.70 -85.01
C THR A 808 -42.04 -5.00 -84.49
N TYR A 809 -41.92 -4.30 -83.41
CA TYR A 809 -43.02 -3.71 -82.65
C TYR A 809 -42.76 -2.25 -82.24
N HIS A 810 -43.84 -1.51 -82.04
CA HIS A 810 -43.87 -0.22 -81.41
C HIS A 810 -44.83 -0.15 -80.25
N TRP A 811 -44.49 0.67 -79.21
CA TRP A 811 -45.27 0.83 -77.98
C TRP A 811 -44.97 2.23 -77.39
N LYS A 812 -45.83 2.62 -76.49
CA LYS A 812 -45.57 3.83 -75.68
C LYS A 812 -45.14 3.45 -74.25
N VAL A 813 -44.19 4.11 -73.70
CA VAL A 813 -43.74 3.90 -72.34
C VAL A 813 -44.47 4.87 -71.43
N CYS A 814 -44.67 4.47 -70.16
CA CYS A 814 -45.17 5.38 -69.13
C CYS A 814 -44.08 6.41 -68.73
N GLU A 815 -44.45 7.71 -68.69
CA GLU A 815 -43.57 8.82 -68.34
C GLU A 815 -43.51 9.06 -66.83
N ASN A 816 -44.31 8.35 -66.02
CA ASN A 816 -44.24 8.49 -64.55
C ASN A 816 -42.92 7.94 -64.07
N ASP A 817 -42.21 8.70 -63.26
CA ASP A 817 -40.86 8.36 -62.78
C ASP A 817 -40.82 7.00 -62.11
N GLY A 818 -39.89 6.12 -62.46
CA GLY A 818 -39.73 4.77 -61.98
C GLY A 818 -40.76 3.73 -62.55
N CYS A 819 -41.73 4.11 -63.37
CA CYS A 819 -42.71 3.19 -63.97
C CYS A 819 -42.16 2.51 -65.24
N THR A 820 -42.21 1.18 -65.34
CA THR A 820 -41.68 0.43 -66.42
C THR A 820 -42.81 -0.14 -67.37
N VAL A 821 -44.01 0.21 -67.02
CA VAL A 821 -45.20 -0.26 -67.79
C VAL A 821 -45.27 0.39 -69.18
N THR A 822 -45.54 -0.37 -70.16
CA THR A 822 -45.72 0.04 -71.56
C THR A 822 -47.09 -0.25 -72.06
N THR A 823 -47.56 0.46 -73.09
CA THR A 823 -48.76 0.00 -73.87
C THR A 823 -48.51 -1.34 -74.58
N THR A 824 -49.54 -2.05 -74.89
CA THR A 824 -49.44 -3.29 -75.65
C THR A 824 -48.58 -3.02 -76.88
N LYS A 825 -47.59 -3.87 -77.11
CA LYS A 825 -46.71 -3.79 -78.30
C LYS A 825 -47.56 -4.12 -79.54
N THR A 826 -47.59 -3.18 -80.48
CA THR A 826 -48.28 -3.34 -81.71
C THR A 826 -47.27 -3.68 -82.80
N LYS A 827 -47.44 -4.73 -83.53
CA LYS A 827 -46.52 -5.13 -84.58
C LYS A 827 -46.61 -4.11 -85.75
N HIS A 828 -45.44 -3.79 -86.31
CA HIS A 828 -45.37 -2.94 -87.50
C HIS A 828 -46.18 -3.55 -88.64
N SER A 829 -47.22 -2.88 -89.15
CA SER A 829 -47.89 -3.27 -90.32
C SER A 829 -47.06 -2.87 -91.51
N GLY A 830 -46.34 -3.81 -92.11
CA GLY A 830 -45.54 -3.53 -93.28
C GLY A 830 -46.40 -2.98 -94.40
N THR A 831 -46.27 -1.71 -94.66
CA THR A 831 -46.34 -1.07 -95.95
C THR A 831 -45.67 0.25 -95.86
N ASP A 832 -44.49 0.36 -96.46
CA ASP A 832 -43.67 1.45 -96.85
C ASP A 832 -42.54 1.79 -95.93
#